data_fd4940005813ff452cc8731171773f95
#
_entry.id   fd4940005813ff452cc8731171773f95
#
_cell.length_a   1.000
_cell.length_b   1.000
_cell.length_c   1.000
_cell.angle_alpha   90.00
_cell.angle_beta   90.00
_cell.angle_gamma   90.00
#
_symmetry.space_group_name_H-M   'P 1'
#
loop_
_entity.id
_entity.type
_entity.pdbx_description
1 polymer ?
#
loop_
_entity_poly.entity_id
_entity_poly.type
_entity_poly.pdbx_seq_one_letter_code
_entity_poly.pdbx_strand_id
1 'polypeptide(L)'
;MRPLFAAGQYPHGGMIRPLIRANRFPALRKCQNICGLIASPPFASTGISVDFKRTQGESTCDRPRGGENAYTAPIMDKLDFTFIHAPATYDFRERSIMYGPVSDMVPSTPIFEMYPLGLTTLCEYFERNGFRARIYNLASMMLHKKNFDVEKNLARLESRMFGIDLHWMPHCHGSIEVAKILKRLHPHVPISFGGLSSSIFHEDLIAYDCIDYVFRGDSTEEPMRMLVERVVRAQKTGTPVGDLSDIPNLTWKDKTGRVHINPLSWVPDDMNAISMDYDYPMKGVLRQLDFTSYLPMKGWLQYPVTASLTCRGCARNCATCGGSAYAFKNHFGRRKVAWRDPKLLIRDIEHVQNHVWGPIFVLNDFLQAGPAYTEQFICGLKGKVQNPIGFEFFGPPPGGNDFYNMLDANLKSWSVEISAESHDDDVRSAFGKGHYKMAELEDTIVEALSHPNCDRFDLYFMTGIPKQTAASVRETGAYVQHLYERVNYDPRLVVMTSPMAPFLDVGSIAFDNPEHYGYKLRARTFEEHRQRMILPSWKHIMNYESDYMSVDEMVDATYDAALDINRIKGEHGILDPAMSAAVDKRVREAREQMNRLDDVLYNGTGRIDTRMAALKEEFERLSENTVAEKSELNLAFNIKPTHALHLAKLGVSNVPANLANRLTGTWRSAASEFAYPPQKNGVQAPAWNPDGTPNCTFKGVVTDGMGDGRLLANDAGEQVAAFGSVVAPGFARENTNAAFDAENAELEAGRAGTDAVVGDACAIPAAQRGSVMRDPLLEQMMAEEAERTEHHGPLSAGGLKGAAGRAGARDARKLNKLRRREQ
;
A
#
# COMPACT_ATOMS: atom_id res chain seq x y z
N MET A 1 47.12 43.96 21.57
CA MET A 1 47.13 44.65 22.86
C MET A 1 46.02 44.05 23.74
N ARG A 2 46.40 43.34 24.75
CA ARG A 2 45.58 42.95 25.93
C ARG A 2 45.66 44.11 26.94
N PRO A 3 45.01 44.11 28.11
CA PRO A 3 43.78 43.44 28.64
C PRO A 3 42.93 44.37 29.49
N LEU A 4 41.88 43.89 30.22
CA LEU A 4 41.59 44.05 31.65
C LEU A 4 40.09 43.62 31.89
N PHE A 5 39.88 42.50 32.51
CA PHE A 5 39.52 42.11 33.88
C PHE A 5 38.47 42.98 34.58
N ALA A 6 37.34 42.43 35.02
CA ALA A 6 36.97 42.44 36.43
C ALA A 6 35.89 41.38 36.71
N ALA A 7 36.15 40.60 37.74
CA ALA A 7 35.33 39.52 38.29
C ALA A 7 34.25 40.07 39.23
N GLY A 8 33.18 39.36 39.41
CA GLY A 8 32.15 39.56 40.43
C GLY A 8 31.53 38.23 40.84
N GLN A 9 31.69 37.89 42.08
CA GLN A 9 31.51 36.60 42.78
C GLN A 9 30.05 36.16 42.91
N TYR A 10 29.90 34.83 42.98
CA TYR A 10 28.73 34.06 43.45
C TYR A 10 28.33 34.34 44.89
N PRO A 11 27.10 34.00 45.32
CA PRO A 11 26.98 32.87 46.20
C PRO A 11 25.82 31.89 45.98
N HIS A 12 26.17 30.62 46.16
CA HIS A 12 25.46 29.46 46.70
C HIS A 12 23.92 29.29 46.71
N GLY A 13 23.48 28.19 46.14
CA GLY A 13 22.65 27.22 46.86
C GLY A 13 21.16 27.21 46.56
N GLY A 14 20.73 26.20 45.85
CA GLY A 14 19.31 25.86 45.81
C GLY A 14 19.03 24.73 44.80
N MET A 15 19.22 23.49 45.23
CA MET A 15 18.68 22.35 44.51
C MET A 15 17.16 22.45 44.41
N ILE A 16 16.63 22.59 43.21
CA ILE A 16 15.23 22.35 42.92
C ILE A 16 15.14 21.07 42.07
N ARG A 17 14.79 19.96 42.71
CA ARG A 17 14.33 18.74 42.05
C ARG A 17 12.92 19.01 41.51
N PRO A 18 12.62 18.75 40.25
CA PRO A 18 11.24 18.64 39.81
C PRO A 18 10.68 17.28 40.28
N LEU A 19 9.77 17.33 41.22
CA LEU A 19 8.89 16.24 41.58
C LEU A 19 7.93 15.99 40.41
N ILE A 20 8.22 15.02 39.58
CA ILE A 20 7.19 14.43 38.69
C ILE A 20 6.32 13.52 39.57
N ARG A 21 5.23 14.06 40.06
CA ARG A 21 4.13 13.27 40.60
C ARG A 21 3.40 12.63 39.42
N ALA A 22 3.53 11.31 39.30
CA ALA A 22 2.66 10.49 38.48
C ALA A 22 1.21 10.63 38.99
N ASN A 23 0.44 11.50 38.39
CA ASN A 23 -0.99 11.55 38.61
C ASN A 23 -1.62 10.43 37.78
N ARG A 24 -1.99 9.36 38.48
CA ARG A 24 -2.87 8.31 37.97
C ARG A 24 -4.20 8.96 37.56
N PHE A 25 -4.46 9.00 36.26
CA PHE A 25 -5.76 9.40 35.73
C PHE A 25 -6.74 8.22 35.80
N PRO A 26 -7.86 8.32 36.52
CA PRO A 26 -8.90 7.28 36.56
C PRO A 26 -9.72 7.17 35.25
N ALA A 27 -9.52 8.09 34.30
CA ALA A 27 -10.31 8.14 33.07
C ALA A 27 -10.03 7.01 32.05
N LEU A 28 -8.84 6.41 32.08
CA LEU A 28 -8.48 5.32 31.16
C LEU A 28 -9.22 4.01 31.39
N ARG A 29 -9.67 3.76 32.64
CA ARG A 29 -10.47 2.54 32.94
C ARG A 29 -11.91 2.61 32.42
N LYS A 30 -12.45 3.81 32.20
CA LYS A 30 -13.81 3.97 31.62
C LYS A 30 -13.83 3.80 30.10
N CYS A 31 -12.76 4.16 29.41
CA CYS A 31 -12.67 3.95 27.97
C CYS A 31 -12.48 2.45 27.60
N GLN A 32 -11.77 1.67 28.41
CA GLN A 32 -11.66 0.22 28.19
C GLN A 32 -13.01 -0.49 28.31
N ASN A 33 -13.91 -0.01 29.16
CA ASN A 33 -15.26 -0.58 29.27
C ASN A 33 -16.18 -0.18 28.10
N ILE A 34 -15.94 0.92 27.42
CA ILE A 34 -16.72 1.32 26.22
C ILE A 34 -16.26 0.53 25.00
N CYS A 35 -14.95 0.27 24.85
CA CYS A 35 -14.43 -0.64 23.81
C CYS A 35 -14.86 -2.11 24.02
N GLY A 36 -15.03 -2.55 25.25
CA GLY A 36 -15.54 -3.88 25.58
C GLY A 36 -17.03 -4.08 25.23
N LEU A 37 -17.80 -3.02 25.15
CA LEU A 37 -19.22 -3.08 24.80
C LEU A 37 -19.47 -3.19 23.28
N ILE A 38 -18.49 -2.86 22.45
CA ILE A 38 -18.59 -2.99 20.98
C ILE A 38 -18.07 -4.35 20.48
N ALA A 39 -17.29 -5.08 21.31
CA ALA A 39 -16.59 -6.30 20.92
C ALA A 39 -17.23 -7.62 21.39
N SER A 40 -18.37 -7.61 22.09
CA SER A 40 -19.03 -8.84 22.52
C SER A 40 -20.56 -8.74 22.36
N PRO A 41 -21.20 -9.65 21.63
CA PRO A 41 -22.65 -9.74 21.63
C PRO A 41 -23.10 -10.36 22.96
N PRO A 42 -24.13 -9.82 23.62
CA PRO A 42 -24.68 -10.42 24.83
C PRO A 42 -25.67 -11.52 24.43
N PHE A 43 -25.21 -12.75 24.37
CA PHE A 43 -26.07 -13.92 24.51
C PHE A 43 -25.32 -15.00 25.30
N ALA A 44 -25.51 -14.95 26.59
CA ALA A 44 -25.29 -16.12 27.45
C ALA A 44 -26.27 -16.06 28.64
N SER A 45 -27.15 -17.04 28.68
CA SER A 45 -27.80 -17.64 29.82
C SER A 45 -28.68 -16.77 30.73
N THR A 46 -29.97 -16.80 30.45
CA THR A 46 -30.95 -16.97 31.50
C THR A 46 -31.67 -18.28 31.23
N GLY A 47 -31.43 -19.23 32.11
CA GLY A 47 -32.10 -20.52 32.11
C GLY A 47 -33.60 -20.37 32.49
N ILE A 48 -34.45 -20.76 31.57
CA ILE A 48 -35.84 -21.15 31.86
C ILE A 48 -35.97 -22.54 31.25
N SER A 49 -35.98 -23.53 32.14
CA SER A 49 -36.31 -24.90 31.81
C SER A 49 -37.83 -24.98 31.66
N VAL A 50 -38.32 -25.32 30.49
CA VAL A 50 -39.71 -25.73 30.28
C VAL A 50 -39.71 -27.21 29.94
N ASP A 51 -40.22 -27.99 30.91
CA ASP A 51 -40.46 -29.43 30.78
C ASP A 51 -41.58 -29.66 29.71
N PHE A 52 -41.24 -30.32 28.62
CA PHE A 52 -42.21 -30.88 27.69
C PHE A 52 -42.31 -32.40 27.91
N LYS A 53 -43.40 -32.82 28.57
CA LYS A 53 -43.81 -34.21 28.68
C LYS A 53 -44.17 -34.75 27.27
N ARG A 54 -43.54 -35.84 26.90
CA ARG A 54 -43.84 -36.71 25.80
C ARG A 54 -45.22 -37.40 26.07
N THR A 55 -46.18 -37.18 25.19
CA THR A 55 -47.29 -38.10 25.01
C THR A 55 -47.22 -38.67 23.60
N GLN A 56 -47.09 -40.00 23.56
CA GLN A 56 -47.20 -40.80 22.34
C GLN A 56 -48.71 -40.89 21.97
N GLY A 57 -48.98 -40.69 20.69
CA GLY A 57 -50.30 -40.97 20.11
C GLY A 57 -50.13 -41.18 18.63
N GLU A 58 -50.20 -42.45 18.20
CA GLU A 58 -50.32 -42.84 16.81
C GLU A 58 -51.66 -42.39 16.26
N SER A 59 -51.69 -41.77 15.09
CA SER A 59 -52.89 -41.77 14.23
C SER A 59 -52.45 -41.47 12.79
N THR A 60 -52.80 -42.44 11.95
CA THR A 60 -52.78 -42.38 10.50
C THR A 60 -53.85 -41.37 9.99
N CYS A 61 -53.50 -40.48 9.06
CA CYS A 61 -54.38 -40.18 7.91
C CYS A 61 -53.75 -39.15 6.93
N ASP A 62 -53.82 -39.53 5.68
CA ASP A 62 -53.98 -38.76 4.43
C ASP A 62 -53.35 -37.36 4.22
N ARG A 63 -52.58 -37.31 3.14
CA ARG A 63 -52.10 -36.07 2.45
C ARG A 63 -53.27 -35.35 1.78
N PRO A 64 -53.28 -34.02 1.75
CA PRO A 64 -53.58 -33.28 0.55
C PRO A 64 -52.34 -32.49 0.03
N ARG A 65 -52.22 -32.51 -1.28
CA ARG A 65 -51.28 -31.71 -2.05
C ARG A 65 -51.68 -30.24 -1.98
N GLY A 66 -50.71 -29.35 -1.85
CA GLY A 66 -50.86 -27.97 -2.27
C GLY A 66 -50.26 -26.97 -1.30
N GLY A 67 -49.25 -26.22 -1.74
CA GLY A 67 -48.81 -24.98 -1.13
C GLY A 67 -47.42 -25.01 -0.49
N GLU A 68 -46.39 -25.00 -1.31
CA GLU A 68 -45.04 -24.62 -0.90
C GLU A 68 -45.04 -23.13 -0.53
N ASN A 69 -45.27 -22.81 0.72
CA ASN A 69 -44.81 -21.55 1.29
C ASN A 69 -43.48 -21.81 1.99
N ALA A 70 -42.41 -22.01 1.20
CA ALA A 70 -41.07 -21.82 1.66
C ALA A 70 -40.91 -20.32 1.97
N TYR A 71 -40.83 -19.98 3.26
CA TYR A 71 -40.22 -18.72 3.69
C TYR A 71 -38.77 -18.76 3.22
N THR A 72 -38.53 -18.40 1.96
CA THR A 72 -37.19 -18.06 1.50
C THR A 72 -36.81 -16.79 2.24
N ALA A 73 -35.88 -16.92 3.19
CA ALA A 73 -35.13 -15.77 3.65
C ALA A 73 -34.71 -14.96 2.42
N PRO A 74 -34.79 -13.61 2.43
CA PRO A 74 -34.39 -12.82 1.27
C PRO A 74 -32.99 -13.21 0.89
N ILE A 75 -32.84 -13.80 -0.30
CA ILE A 75 -31.53 -14.13 -0.89
C ILE A 75 -30.80 -12.80 -0.97
N MET A 76 -29.77 -12.61 -0.13
CA MET A 76 -28.92 -11.44 -0.25
C MET A 76 -28.31 -11.50 -1.65
N ASP A 77 -28.70 -10.57 -2.48
CA ASP A 77 -28.25 -10.48 -3.87
C ASP A 77 -26.72 -10.45 -3.91
N LYS A 78 -26.10 -11.28 -4.74
CA LYS A 78 -24.63 -11.36 -4.87
C LYS A 78 -24.02 -9.98 -5.08
N LEU A 79 -22.85 -9.73 -4.50
CA LEU A 79 -22.06 -8.55 -4.82
C LEU A 79 -21.67 -8.59 -6.31
N ASP A 80 -21.60 -7.43 -6.93
CA ASP A 80 -21.18 -7.35 -8.33
C ASP A 80 -19.67 -7.52 -8.44
N PHE A 81 -18.91 -7.02 -7.43
CA PHE A 81 -17.46 -7.14 -7.39
C PHE A 81 -16.91 -7.27 -5.95
N THR A 82 -15.92 -8.14 -5.78
CA THR A 82 -15.17 -8.22 -4.51
C THR A 82 -13.68 -8.11 -4.80
N PHE A 83 -13.05 -7.05 -4.31
CA PHE A 83 -11.59 -6.91 -4.27
C PHE A 83 -11.03 -7.74 -3.13
N ILE A 84 -9.99 -8.51 -3.39
CA ILE A 84 -9.30 -9.33 -2.40
C ILE A 84 -7.86 -8.88 -2.34
N HIS A 85 -7.44 -8.41 -1.17
CA HIS A 85 -6.05 -8.09 -0.90
C HIS A 85 -5.39 -9.30 -0.24
N ALA A 86 -4.48 -9.93 -0.97
CA ALA A 86 -3.75 -11.11 -0.54
C ALA A 86 -2.53 -10.74 0.34
N PRO A 87 -2.07 -11.61 1.25
CA PRO A 87 -0.80 -11.41 1.91
C PRO A 87 0.37 -11.48 0.92
N ALA A 88 1.51 -10.91 1.27
CA ALA A 88 2.72 -11.00 0.45
C ALA A 88 3.09 -12.47 0.14
N THR A 89 3.10 -13.31 1.15
CA THR A 89 3.36 -14.75 1.02
C THR A 89 2.21 -15.56 1.62
N TYR A 90 1.67 -16.50 0.87
CA TYR A 90 0.65 -17.45 1.33
C TYR A 90 1.26 -18.85 1.54
N ASP A 91 1.00 -19.62 2.63
CA ASP A 91 0.48 -19.12 3.88
C ASP A 91 1.65 -18.74 4.81
N PHE A 92 1.82 -17.47 5.08
CA PHE A 92 2.90 -16.96 5.93
C PHE A 92 2.88 -17.56 7.36
N ARG A 93 1.73 -18.03 7.83
CA ARG A 93 1.57 -18.62 9.15
C ARG A 93 2.23 -20.00 9.28
N GLU A 94 2.47 -20.65 8.13
CA GLU A 94 3.13 -21.96 8.05
C GLU A 94 4.60 -21.87 7.68
N ARG A 95 5.10 -20.67 7.40
CA ARG A 95 6.47 -20.41 6.96
C ARG A 95 7.30 -19.72 8.04
N SER A 96 8.61 -19.87 7.94
CA SER A 96 9.59 -19.16 8.76
C SER A 96 10.31 -18.16 7.87
N ILE A 97 9.82 -16.90 7.83
CA ILE A 97 10.41 -15.85 7.01
C ILE A 97 10.75 -14.66 7.91
N MET A 98 11.97 -14.18 7.81
CA MET A 98 12.44 -12.94 8.44
C MET A 98 12.40 -11.81 7.41
N TYR A 99 11.32 -11.06 7.40
CA TYR A 99 11.09 -9.99 6.43
C TYR A 99 11.96 -8.75 6.63
N GLY A 100 12.53 -8.56 7.82
CA GLY A 100 13.50 -7.52 8.13
C GLY A 100 12.96 -6.09 8.08
N PRO A 101 13.87 -5.11 7.96
CA PRO A 101 13.55 -3.69 8.18
C PRO A 101 12.74 -3.02 7.05
N VAL A 102 12.50 -3.68 5.94
CA VAL A 102 11.74 -3.10 4.81
C VAL A 102 10.32 -2.67 5.23
N SER A 103 9.71 -3.39 6.19
CA SER A 103 8.38 -3.05 6.71
C SER A 103 8.37 -1.92 7.74
N ASP A 104 9.54 -1.49 8.20
CA ASP A 104 9.63 -0.47 9.24
C ASP A 104 9.32 0.94 8.70
N MET A 105 9.30 1.11 7.36
CA MET A 105 9.02 2.39 6.71
C MET A 105 7.53 2.71 6.56
N VAL A 106 6.65 1.75 6.83
CA VAL A 106 5.19 1.93 6.70
C VAL A 106 4.47 1.36 7.93
N PRO A 107 3.35 1.93 8.36
CA PRO A 107 2.61 1.46 9.53
C PRO A 107 1.84 0.16 9.25
N SER A 108 2.48 -0.82 8.63
CA SER A 108 1.93 -2.15 8.36
C SER A 108 2.81 -3.25 8.96
N THR A 109 2.48 -4.51 8.73
CA THR A 109 3.34 -5.64 9.10
C THR A 109 4.20 -6.09 7.91
N PRO A 110 5.21 -6.94 8.10
CA PRO A 110 6.00 -7.52 7.02
C PRO A 110 5.19 -8.34 6.00
N ILE A 111 3.93 -8.59 6.26
CA ILE A 111 3.00 -9.26 5.34
C ILE A 111 2.41 -8.28 4.32
N PHE A 112 2.68 -6.97 4.50
CA PHE A 112 2.17 -5.90 3.65
C PHE A 112 0.64 -5.93 3.51
N GLU A 113 -0.06 -6.08 4.64
CA GLU A 113 -1.53 -6.19 4.66
C GLU A 113 -2.26 -4.88 4.34
N MET A 114 -1.55 -3.76 4.22
CA MET A 114 -2.15 -2.50 3.82
C MET A 114 -2.52 -2.53 2.33
N TYR A 115 -3.83 -2.54 2.04
CA TYR A 115 -4.27 -2.49 0.65
C TYR A 115 -4.08 -1.10 0.04
N PRO A 116 -3.86 -1.02 -1.29
CA PRO A 116 -3.62 0.24 -1.96
C PRO A 116 -4.86 1.13 -1.97
N LEU A 117 -4.65 2.44 -1.87
CA LEU A 117 -5.72 3.46 -1.94
C LEU A 117 -6.56 3.36 -3.20
N GLY A 118 -5.98 2.86 -4.30
CA GLY A 118 -6.71 2.59 -5.54
C GLY A 118 -7.91 1.67 -5.37
N LEU A 119 -7.92 0.74 -4.41
CA LEU A 119 -9.09 -0.08 -4.14
C LEU A 119 -10.24 0.74 -3.56
N THR A 120 -9.93 1.77 -2.77
CA THR A 120 -10.93 2.71 -2.24
C THR A 120 -11.58 3.51 -3.37
N THR A 121 -10.76 4.06 -4.29
CA THR A 121 -11.28 4.84 -5.43
C THR A 121 -12.10 3.96 -6.38
N LEU A 122 -11.67 2.73 -6.62
CA LEU A 122 -12.40 1.76 -7.45
C LEU A 122 -13.75 1.37 -6.85
N CYS A 123 -13.81 1.09 -5.54
CA CYS A 123 -15.07 0.77 -4.88
C CYS A 123 -16.03 1.96 -4.90
N GLU A 124 -15.56 3.17 -4.63
CA GLU A 124 -16.38 4.39 -4.74
C GLU A 124 -16.91 4.54 -6.18
N TYR A 125 -16.03 4.39 -7.16
CA TYR A 125 -16.40 4.52 -8.57
C TYR A 125 -17.48 3.49 -8.97
N PHE A 126 -17.38 2.25 -8.49
CA PHE A 126 -18.36 1.21 -8.76
C PHE A 126 -19.70 1.51 -8.07
N GLU A 127 -19.69 1.84 -6.79
CA GLU A 127 -20.92 2.15 -6.03
C GLU A 127 -21.67 3.35 -6.64
N ARG A 128 -20.96 4.38 -7.04
CA ARG A 128 -21.51 5.56 -7.72
C ARG A 128 -22.16 5.22 -9.06
N ASN A 129 -21.62 4.24 -9.77
CA ASN A 129 -22.18 3.74 -11.03
C ASN A 129 -23.19 2.62 -10.86
N GLY A 130 -23.67 2.35 -9.62
CA GLY A 130 -24.74 1.43 -9.34
C GLY A 130 -24.32 -0.04 -9.17
N PHE A 131 -23.03 -0.31 -9.07
CA PHE A 131 -22.50 -1.64 -8.77
C PHE A 131 -22.15 -1.77 -7.30
N ARG A 132 -22.42 -2.91 -6.71
CA ARG A 132 -22.09 -3.20 -5.32
C ARG A 132 -20.73 -3.82 -5.23
N ALA A 133 -19.80 -3.11 -4.65
CA ALA A 133 -18.42 -3.54 -4.46
C ALA A 133 -18.05 -3.71 -2.99
N ARG A 134 -16.99 -4.46 -2.73
CA ARG A 134 -16.38 -4.54 -1.39
C ARG A 134 -14.88 -4.77 -1.50
N ILE A 135 -14.15 -4.33 -0.48
CA ILE A 135 -12.78 -4.79 -0.21
C ILE A 135 -12.85 -5.92 0.81
N TYR A 136 -12.09 -6.98 0.55
CA TYR A 136 -11.86 -8.09 1.47
C TYR A 136 -10.37 -8.22 1.71
N ASN A 137 -9.88 -7.58 2.77
CA ASN A 137 -8.49 -7.65 3.17
C ASN A 137 -8.20 -9.00 3.83
N LEU A 138 -7.85 -9.99 3.02
CA LEU A 138 -7.55 -11.34 3.47
C LEU A 138 -6.31 -11.36 4.36
N ALA A 139 -5.27 -10.60 4.01
CA ALA A 139 -4.04 -10.49 4.78
C ALA A 139 -4.33 -10.01 6.22
N SER A 140 -5.10 -8.93 6.36
CA SER A 140 -5.53 -8.41 7.66
C SER A 140 -6.36 -9.42 8.45
N MET A 141 -7.28 -10.13 7.79
CA MET A 141 -8.09 -11.18 8.43
C MET A 141 -7.24 -12.31 8.99
N MET A 142 -6.23 -12.75 8.24
CA MET A 142 -5.30 -13.80 8.67
C MET A 142 -4.44 -13.36 9.87
N LEU A 143 -4.04 -12.09 9.91
CA LEU A 143 -3.26 -11.51 11.02
C LEU A 143 -4.08 -11.34 12.30
N HIS A 144 -5.37 -10.98 12.19
CA HIS A 144 -6.23 -10.74 13.34
C HIS A 144 -6.74 -12.04 13.99
N LYS A 145 -6.85 -13.13 13.24
CA LYS A 145 -7.44 -14.40 13.69
C LYS A 145 -6.48 -15.55 13.50
N LYS A 146 -5.79 -15.94 14.57
CA LYS A 146 -4.74 -16.99 14.56
C LYS A 146 -5.22 -18.30 13.90
N ASN A 147 -6.49 -18.69 14.06
CA ASN A 147 -7.09 -19.91 13.50
C ASN A 147 -8.06 -19.57 12.34
N PHE A 148 -7.74 -18.55 11.54
CA PHE A 148 -8.57 -18.17 10.43
C PHE A 148 -8.48 -19.19 9.30
N ASP A 149 -9.60 -19.87 9.03
CA ASP A 149 -9.72 -20.84 7.94
C ASP A 149 -9.98 -20.07 6.63
N VAL A 150 -8.93 -19.91 5.83
CA VAL A 150 -8.97 -19.14 4.58
C VAL A 150 -9.97 -19.75 3.59
N GLU A 151 -9.88 -21.06 3.33
CA GLU A 151 -10.74 -21.71 2.34
C GLU A 151 -12.21 -21.63 2.71
N LYS A 152 -12.53 -21.92 3.96
CA LYS A 152 -13.90 -21.84 4.47
C LYS A 152 -14.47 -20.41 4.37
N ASN A 153 -13.67 -19.39 4.57
CA ASN A 153 -14.11 -18.00 4.48
C ASN A 153 -14.24 -17.54 3.03
N LEU A 154 -13.27 -17.88 2.17
CA LEU A 154 -13.33 -17.58 0.74
C LEU A 154 -14.50 -18.30 0.06
N ALA A 155 -14.80 -19.56 0.43
CA ALA A 155 -15.94 -20.31 -0.10
C ALA A 155 -17.31 -19.67 0.17
N ARG A 156 -17.39 -18.79 1.18
CA ARG A 156 -18.63 -18.08 1.55
C ARG A 156 -18.81 -16.75 0.83
N LEU A 157 -17.81 -16.30 0.09
CA LEU A 157 -17.92 -15.05 -0.64
C LEU A 157 -18.86 -15.23 -1.84
N GLU A 158 -19.96 -14.48 -1.83
CA GLU A 158 -20.91 -14.45 -2.94
C GLU A 158 -20.65 -13.20 -3.78
N SER A 159 -19.94 -13.36 -4.87
CA SER A 159 -19.58 -12.29 -5.81
C SER A 159 -19.81 -12.74 -7.25
N ARG A 160 -20.09 -11.78 -8.13
CA ARG A 160 -20.19 -12.01 -9.58
C ARG A 160 -18.83 -12.01 -10.25
N MET A 161 -17.87 -11.32 -9.65
CA MET A 161 -16.50 -11.22 -10.12
C MET A 161 -15.58 -10.96 -8.93
N PHE A 162 -14.37 -11.52 -8.97
CA PHE A 162 -13.31 -11.22 -8.02
C PHE A 162 -12.23 -10.37 -8.69
N GLY A 163 -11.63 -9.45 -7.95
CA GLY A 163 -10.42 -8.74 -8.33
C GLY A 163 -9.34 -8.95 -7.29
N ILE A 164 -8.12 -9.21 -7.72
CA ILE A 164 -6.96 -9.33 -6.85
C ILE A 164 -5.99 -8.22 -7.24
N ASP A 165 -5.56 -7.45 -6.26
CA ASP A 165 -4.58 -6.41 -6.49
C ASP A 165 -3.16 -7.00 -6.52
N LEU A 166 -2.38 -6.53 -7.48
CA LEU A 166 -0.93 -6.73 -7.54
C LEU A 166 -0.31 -5.36 -7.86
N HIS A 167 -0.47 -4.44 -6.91
CA HIS A 167 0.05 -3.09 -7.02
C HIS A 167 1.58 -3.04 -6.84
N TRP A 168 2.14 -3.98 -6.10
CA TRP A 168 3.55 -4.10 -5.78
C TRP A 168 4.01 -5.56 -5.79
N MET A 169 5.23 -5.82 -6.27
CA MET A 169 5.76 -7.19 -6.47
C MET A 169 5.81 -8.07 -5.21
N PRO A 170 6.02 -7.58 -3.99
CA PRO A 170 5.96 -8.42 -2.79
C PRO A 170 4.68 -9.25 -2.65
N HIS A 171 3.58 -8.85 -3.29
CA HIS A 171 2.33 -9.60 -3.28
C HIS A 171 2.26 -10.73 -4.33
N CYS A 172 3.26 -10.88 -5.19
CA CYS A 172 3.18 -11.80 -6.34
C CYS A 172 2.93 -13.27 -5.95
N HIS A 173 3.50 -13.74 -4.83
CA HIS A 173 3.25 -15.12 -4.39
C HIS A 173 1.84 -15.28 -3.84
N GLY A 174 1.46 -14.48 -2.85
CA GLY A 174 0.16 -14.63 -2.19
C GLY A 174 -1.02 -14.38 -3.12
N SER A 175 -0.92 -13.41 -4.03
CA SER A 175 -1.98 -13.11 -5.01
C SER A 175 -2.28 -14.30 -5.92
N ILE A 176 -1.27 -15.01 -6.41
CA ILE A 176 -1.46 -16.21 -7.25
C ILE A 176 -2.04 -17.37 -6.44
N GLU A 177 -1.51 -17.64 -5.24
CA GLU A 177 -2.02 -18.75 -4.42
C GLU A 177 -3.49 -18.52 -4.03
N VAL A 178 -3.86 -17.27 -3.68
CA VAL A 178 -5.24 -16.90 -3.39
C VAL A 178 -6.13 -17.02 -4.65
N ALA A 179 -5.63 -16.64 -5.83
CA ALA A 179 -6.35 -16.82 -7.09
C ALA A 179 -6.65 -18.29 -7.40
N LYS A 180 -5.67 -19.17 -7.19
CA LYS A 180 -5.84 -20.63 -7.35
C LYS A 180 -6.93 -21.18 -6.42
N ILE A 181 -6.91 -20.77 -5.14
CA ILE A 181 -7.93 -21.15 -4.15
C ILE A 181 -9.31 -20.66 -4.58
N LEU A 182 -9.43 -19.39 -4.94
CA LEU A 182 -10.70 -18.82 -5.41
C LEU A 182 -11.23 -19.51 -6.64
N LYS A 183 -10.39 -19.79 -7.63
CA LYS A 183 -10.81 -20.48 -8.87
C LYS A 183 -11.30 -21.88 -8.59
N ARG A 184 -10.67 -22.60 -7.67
CA ARG A 184 -11.11 -23.92 -7.22
C ARG A 184 -12.45 -23.89 -6.49
N LEU A 185 -12.66 -22.89 -5.61
CA LEU A 185 -13.90 -22.74 -4.83
C LEU A 185 -15.06 -22.16 -5.66
N HIS A 186 -14.76 -21.30 -6.61
CA HIS A 186 -15.71 -20.56 -7.46
C HIS A 186 -15.35 -20.69 -8.94
N PRO A 187 -15.40 -21.90 -9.56
CA PRO A 187 -14.85 -22.14 -10.90
C PRO A 187 -15.49 -21.32 -12.02
N HIS A 188 -16.74 -20.85 -11.80
CA HIS A 188 -17.50 -20.07 -12.78
C HIS A 188 -17.44 -18.56 -12.54
N VAL A 189 -16.78 -18.11 -11.47
CA VAL A 189 -16.65 -16.69 -11.19
C VAL A 189 -15.34 -16.19 -11.80
N PRO A 190 -15.38 -15.18 -12.66
CA PRO A 190 -14.16 -14.66 -13.27
C PRO A 190 -13.30 -13.91 -12.24
N ILE A 191 -11.99 -14.01 -12.43
CA ILE A 191 -10.96 -13.36 -11.60
C ILE A 191 -10.16 -12.40 -12.46
N SER A 192 -10.05 -11.15 -11.99
CA SER A 192 -9.20 -10.13 -12.60
C SER A 192 -8.03 -9.75 -11.70
N PHE A 193 -6.94 -9.36 -12.33
CA PHE A 193 -5.79 -8.73 -11.68
C PHE A 193 -5.68 -7.27 -12.12
N GLY A 194 -5.09 -6.43 -11.25
CA GLY A 194 -4.80 -5.04 -11.55
C GLY A 194 -3.74 -4.49 -10.61
N GLY A 195 -3.21 -3.31 -10.95
CA GLY A 195 -2.12 -2.65 -10.22
C GLY A 195 -0.88 -2.45 -11.10
N LEU A 196 0.11 -1.71 -10.60
CA LEU A 196 1.28 -1.35 -11.40
C LEU A 196 2.10 -2.57 -11.81
N SER A 197 2.38 -3.50 -10.88
CA SER A 197 3.12 -4.72 -11.19
C SER A 197 2.34 -5.65 -12.13
N SER A 198 0.99 -5.71 -12.00
CA SER A 198 0.15 -6.45 -12.95
C SER A 198 0.25 -5.88 -14.36
N SER A 199 0.42 -4.57 -14.49
CA SER A 199 0.52 -3.90 -15.80
C SER A 199 1.78 -4.33 -16.55
N ILE A 200 2.88 -4.54 -15.84
CA ILE A 200 4.18 -4.92 -16.42
C ILE A 200 4.18 -6.41 -16.80
N PHE A 201 3.62 -7.26 -15.95
CA PHE A 201 3.59 -8.71 -16.14
C PHE A 201 2.23 -9.25 -16.62
N HIS A 202 1.46 -8.45 -17.36
CA HIS A 202 0.12 -8.83 -17.78
C HIS A 202 0.07 -10.09 -18.66
N GLU A 203 1.11 -10.34 -19.47
CA GLU A 203 1.21 -11.53 -20.31
C GLU A 203 1.56 -12.77 -19.48
N ASP A 204 2.47 -12.65 -18.52
CA ASP A 204 2.80 -13.73 -17.59
C ASP A 204 1.58 -14.08 -16.73
N LEU A 205 0.86 -13.08 -16.24
CA LEU A 205 -0.31 -13.25 -15.39
C LEU A 205 -1.47 -13.92 -16.12
N ILE A 206 -1.78 -13.46 -17.34
CA ILE A 206 -2.89 -14.05 -18.11
C ILE A 206 -2.61 -15.50 -18.53
N ALA A 207 -1.37 -15.96 -18.49
CA ALA A 207 -1.03 -17.35 -18.76
C ALA A 207 -1.54 -18.32 -17.69
N TYR A 208 -1.75 -17.86 -16.43
CA TYR A 208 -2.32 -18.70 -15.38
C TYR A 208 -3.79 -19.05 -15.66
N ASP A 209 -4.16 -20.33 -15.46
CA ASP A 209 -5.54 -20.82 -15.67
C ASP A 209 -6.55 -20.20 -14.69
N CYS A 210 -6.08 -19.73 -13.54
CA CYS A 210 -6.94 -19.10 -12.54
C CYS A 210 -7.24 -17.62 -12.82
N ILE A 211 -6.65 -17.00 -13.85
CA ILE A 211 -6.79 -15.58 -14.18
C ILE A 211 -7.51 -15.42 -15.52
N ASP A 212 -8.61 -14.69 -15.52
CA ASP A 212 -9.43 -14.44 -16.70
C ASP A 212 -9.13 -13.08 -17.36
N TYR A 213 -8.76 -12.07 -16.54
CA TYR A 213 -8.57 -10.69 -16.97
C TYR A 213 -7.39 -10.04 -16.27
N VAL A 214 -6.66 -9.17 -16.97
CA VAL A 214 -5.61 -8.32 -16.36
C VAL A 214 -5.80 -6.89 -16.85
N PHE A 215 -5.96 -5.95 -15.92
CA PHE A 215 -6.01 -4.52 -16.21
C PHE A 215 -4.62 -3.89 -16.15
N ARG A 216 -4.33 -3.03 -17.11
CA ARG A 216 -3.06 -2.32 -17.25
C ARG A 216 -3.22 -0.82 -17.02
N GLY A 217 -2.16 -0.17 -16.58
CA GLY A 217 -2.11 1.26 -16.35
C GLY A 217 -2.41 1.64 -14.89
N ASP A 218 -2.27 2.91 -14.61
CA ASP A 218 -2.45 3.52 -13.29
C ASP A 218 -3.88 4.02 -13.04
N SER A 219 -4.72 4.00 -14.06
CA SER A 219 -6.11 4.50 -14.03
C SER A 219 -7.01 3.46 -14.67
N THR A 220 -7.67 2.65 -13.85
CA THR A 220 -8.45 1.50 -14.35
C THR A 220 -9.92 1.56 -13.96
N GLU A 221 -10.39 2.64 -13.37
CA GLU A 221 -11.75 2.77 -12.84
C GLU A 221 -12.80 2.55 -13.95
N GLU A 222 -12.70 3.26 -15.05
CA GLU A 222 -13.66 3.13 -16.16
C GLU A 222 -13.50 1.82 -16.94
N PRO A 223 -12.31 1.38 -17.33
CA PRO A 223 -12.13 0.07 -17.97
C PRO A 223 -12.70 -1.08 -17.13
N MET A 224 -12.46 -1.07 -15.83
CA MET A 224 -13.00 -2.07 -14.91
C MET A 224 -14.51 -2.00 -14.79
N ARG A 225 -15.09 -0.78 -14.73
CA ARG A 225 -16.54 -0.57 -14.73
C ARG A 225 -17.19 -1.18 -15.98
N MET A 226 -16.58 -0.94 -17.14
CA MET A 226 -17.07 -1.48 -18.43
C MET A 226 -17.11 -3.02 -18.38
N LEU A 227 -16.05 -3.66 -17.90
CA LEU A 227 -16.00 -5.12 -17.77
C LEU A 227 -17.04 -5.64 -16.76
N VAL A 228 -17.13 -5.02 -15.58
CA VAL A 228 -18.10 -5.42 -14.53
C VAL A 228 -19.54 -5.33 -15.07
N GLU A 229 -19.86 -4.27 -15.81
CA GLU A 229 -21.18 -4.13 -16.44
C GLU A 229 -21.47 -5.29 -17.40
N ARG A 230 -20.48 -5.68 -18.25
CA ARG A 230 -20.61 -6.82 -19.19
C ARG A 230 -20.81 -8.13 -18.45
N VAL A 231 -19.99 -8.40 -17.43
CA VAL A 231 -20.07 -9.63 -16.63
C VAL A 231 -21.40 -9.71 -15.87
N VAL A 232 -21.80 -8.63 -15.19
CA VAL A 232 -23.07 -8.57 -14.44
C VAL A 232 -24.26 -8.77 -15.36
N ARG A 233 -24.29 -8.10 -16.52
CA ARG A 233 -25.34 -8.28 -17.53
C ARG A 233 -25.40 -9.71 -18.02
N ALA A 234 -24.27 -10.28 -18.43
CA ALA A 234 -24.17 -11.64 -18.91
C ALA A 234 -24.71 -12.68 -17.91
N GLN A 235 -24.33 -12.54 -16.65
CA GLN A 235 -24.79 -13.44 -15.59
C GLN A 235 -26.29 -13.25 -15.25
N LYS A 236 -26.83 -12.03 -15.34
CA LYS A 236 -28.26 -11.77 -15.10
C LYS A 236 -29.16 -12.29 -16.24
N THR A 237 -28.66 -12.23 -17.48
CA THR A 237 -29.43 -12.64 -18.66
C THR A 237 -29.13 -14.06 -19.14
N GLY A 238 -28.14 -14.73 -18.58
CA GLY A 238 -27.69 -16.05 -19.06
C GLY A 238 -26.98 -16.00 -20.43
N THR A 239 -26.56 -14.80 -20.87
CA THR A 239 -25.88 -14.60 -22.16
C THR A 239 -24.35 -14.62 -22.00
N PRO A 240 -23.57 -14.89 -23.03
CA PRO A 240 -22.11 -14.73 -23.00
C PRO A 240 -21.71 -13.28 -22.73
N VAL A 241 -20.54 -13.09 -22.12
CA VAL A 241 -19.95 -11.74 -21.90
C VAL A 241 -19.71 -11.03 -23.24
N GLY A 242 -19.39 -11.77 -24.29
CA GLY A 242 -19.21 -11.27 -25.64
C GLY A 242 -17.77 -10.87 -25.93
N ASP A 243 -17.58 -10.08 -26.98
CA ASP A 243 -16.30 -9.47 -27.33
C ASP A 243 -15.97 -8.33 -26.36
N LEU A 244 -14.70 -8.21 -25.96
CA LEU A 244 -14.19 -7.22 -25.02
C LEU A 244 -13.15 -6.30 -25.65
N SER A 245 -12.99 -6.32 -26.96
CA SER A 245 -11.98 -5.54 -27.70
C SER A 245 -12.14 -4.02 -27.57
N ASP A 246 -13.34 -3.56 -27.19
CA ASP A 246 -13.66 -2.15 -26.95
C ASP A 246 -13.33 -1.67 -25.51
N ILE A 247 -12.91 -2.57 -24.60
CA ILE A 247 -12.52 -2.18 -23.26
C ILE A 247 -11.03 -1.82 -23.25
N PRO A 248 -10.65 -0.56 -23.05
CA PRO A 248 -9.24 -0.17 -23.07
C PRO A 248 -8.47 -0.79 -21.89
N ASN A 249 -7.17 -0.89 -22.05
CA ASN A 249 -6.24 -1.32 -21.00
C ASN A 249 -6.46 -2.78 -20.50
N LEU A 250 -7.23 -3.59 -21.21
CA LEU A 250 -7.58 -4.95 -20.81
C LEU A 250 -6.73 -5.98 -21.57
N THR A 251 -6.17 -6.94 -20.84
CA THR A 251 -5.64 -8.19 -21.37
C THR A 251 -6.58 -9.31 -20.93
N TRP A 252 -7.03 -10.15 -21.86
CA TRP A 252 -8.08 -11.13 -21.60
C TRP A 252 -7.97 -12.36 -22.49
N LYS A 253 -8.55 -13.50 -22.04
CA LYS A 253 -8.68 -14.73 -22.83
C LYS A 253 -10.10 -14.85 -23.38
N ASP A 254 -10.20 -15.22 -24.65
CA ASP A 254 -11.47 -15.61 -25.23
C ASP A 254 -11.82 -17.06 -24.88
N LYS A 255 -12.98 -17.54 -25.32
CA LYS A 255 -13.46 -18.89 -25.06
C LYS A 255 -12.60 -20.00 -25.64
N THR A 256 -11.74 -19.67 -26.59
CA THR A 256 -10.79 -20.61 -27.19
C THR A 256 -9.46 -20.67 -26.44
N GLY A 257 -9.27 -19.82 -25.42
CA GLY A 257 -8.04 -19.64 -24.68
C GLY A 257 -7.03 -18.70 -25.36
N ARG A 258 -7.42 -18.06 -26.47
CA ARG A 258 -6.55 -17.06 -27.15
C ARG A 258 -6.49 -15.78 -26.32
N VAL A 259 -5.28 -15.30 -26.13
CA VAL A 259 -5.02 -14.04 -25.43
C VAL A 259 -5.22 -12.85 -26.37
N HIS A 260 -5.91 -11.84 -25.89
CA HIS A 260 -6.13 -10.55 -26.53
C HIS A 260 -5.57 -9.45 -25.63
N ILE A 261 -4.84 -8.52 -26.25
CA ILE A 261 -4.23 -7.37 -25.55
C ILE A 261 -4.82 -6.11 -26.19
N ASN A 262 -5.73 -5.48 -25.48
CA ASN A 262 -6.37 -4.24 -25.97
C ASN A 262 -5.40 -3.04 -25.82
N PRO A 263 -5.57 -1.96 -26.61
CA PRO A 263 -4.71 -0.78 -26.48
C PRO A 263 -4.70 -0.19 -25.06
N LEU A 264 -3.53 0.28 -24.62
CA LEU A 264 -3.36 1.07 -23.40
C LEU A 264 -3.71 2.54 -23.70
N SER A 265 -4.99 2.84 -23.84
CA SER A 265 -5.51 4.12 -24.32
C SER A 265 -6.31 4.91 -23.28
N TRP A 266 -6.69 4.30 -22.17
CA TRP A 266 -7.35 5.00 -21.07
C TRP A 266 -6.31 5.49 -20.06
N VAL A 267 -5.84 6.72 -20.26
CA VAL A 267 -4.85 7.41 -19.42
C VAL A 267 -5.32 8.84 -19.19
N PRO A 268 -6.25 9.06 -18.24
CA PRO A 268 -6.81 10.39 -17.96
C PRO A 268 -5.75 11.44 -17.63
N ASP A 269 -5.93 12.66 -18.11
CA ASP A 269 -4.99 13.77 -17.87
C ASP A 269 -5.13 14.38 -16.47
N ASP A 270 -6.22 14.08 -15.76
CA ASP A 270 -6.45 14.49 -14.36
C ASP A 270 -7.09 13.38 -13.53
N MET A 271 -7.19 13.61 -12.24
CA MET A 271 -7.82 12.71 -11.27
C MET A 271 -9.22 13.20 -10.84
N ASN A 272 -9.87 14.07 -11.56
CA ASN A 272 -11.10 14.72 -11.09
C ASN A 272 -12.32 13.79 -11.15
N ALA A 273 -12.24 12.72 -11.92
CA ALA A 273 -13.30 11.71 -12.02
C ALA A 273 -13.35 10.71 -10.86
N ILE A 274 -12.36 10.68 -9.98
CA ILE A 274 -12.31 9.79 -8.81
C ILE A 274 -12.51 10.54 -7.50
N SER A 275 -12.78 9.84 -6.42
CA SER A 275 -12.94 10.41 -5.08
C SER A 275 -12.41 9.46 -4.02
N MET A 276 -11.89 10.02 -2.93
CA MET A 276 -11.54 9.32 -1.70
C MET A 276 -12.75 9.34 -0.74
N ASP A 277 -13.82 8.61 -1.10
CA ASP A 277 -15.05 8.53 -0.30
C ASP A 277 -14.98 7.38 0.71
N TYR A 278 -15.04 7.73 1.99
CA TYR A 278 -15.09 6.77 3.10
C TYR A 278 -16.51 6.36 3.51
N ASP A 279 -17.54 6.87 2.86
CA ASP A 279 -18.93 6.42 3.10
C ASP A 279 -19.12 4.96 2.69
N TYR A 280 -18.50 4.53 1.57
CA TYR A 280 -18.71 3.19 1.07
C TYR A 280 -18.15 2.10 1.99
N PRO A 281 -16.96 2.23 2.63
CA PRO A 281 -16.49 1.26 3.61
C PRO A 281 -17.45 1.15 4.81
N MET A 282 -17.94 2.28 5.30
CA MET A 282 -18.92 2.29 6.41
C MET A 282 -20.23 1.60 6.03
N LYS A 283 -20.77 1.86 4.84
CA LYS A 283 -21.92 1.16 4.28
C LYS A 283 -21.64 -0.32 4.09
N GLY A 284 -20.44 -0.66 3.59
CA GLY A 284 -19.99 -2.03 3.38
C GLY A 284 -19.91 -2.83 4.68
N VAL A 285 -19.31 -2.27 5.73
CA VAL A 285 -19.23 -2.86 7.06
C VAL A 285 -20.63 -3.20 7.60
N LEU A 286 -21.57 -2.28 7.48
CA LEU A 286 -22.94 -2.49 7.96
C LEU A 286 -23.73 -3.49 7.09
N ARG A 287 -23.50 -3.48 5.79
CA ARG A 287 -24.12 -4.42 4.82
C ARG A 287 -23.64 -5.84 5.04
N GLN A 288 -22.33 -6.03 5.24
CA GLN A 288 -21.71 -7.33 5.36
C GLN A 288 -21.61 -7.84 6.81
N LEU A 289 -21.87 -6.99 7.81
CA LEU A 289 -21.62 -7.24 9.23
C LEU A 289 -20.19 -7.74 9.49
N ASP A 290 -19.26 -7.18 8.73
CA ASP A 290 -17.85 -7.57 8.74
C ASP A 290 -16.98 -6.31 8.72
N PHE A 291 -16.47 -5.96 9.88
CA PHE A 291 -15.60 -4.80 10.05
C PHE A 291 -14.14 -5.15 9.75
N THR A 292 -13.71 -6.34 10.14
CA THR A 292 -12.29 -6.72 10.09
C THR A 292 -11.74 -6.74 8.65
N SER A 293 -12.54 -7.19 7.69
CA SER A 293 -12.11 -7.26 6.29
C SER A 293 -11.95 -5.90 5.60
N TYR A 294 -12.43 -4.83 6.22
CA TYR A 294 -12.29 -3.46 5.73
C TYR A 294 -11.13 -2.71 6.37
N LEU A 295 -10.49 -3.26 7.40
CA LEU A 295 -9.35 -2.61 8.05
C LEU A 295 -8.16 -2.55 7.07
N PRO A 296 -7.56 -1.37 6.87
CA PRO A 296 -6.40 -1.24 6.00
C PRO A 296 -5.20 -2.05 6.49
N MET A 297 -4.97 -2.07 7.80
CA MET A 297 -3.81 -2.73 8.41
C MET A 297 -4.10 -3.20 9.83
N LYS A 298 -3.27 -4.10 10.35
CA LYS A 298 -3.25 -4.48 11.76
C LYS A 298 -2.92 -3.27 12.63
N GLY A 299 -3.72 -3.02 13.65
CA GLY A 299 -3.52 -1.86 14.54
C GLY A 299 -4.11 -0.53 14.06
N TRP A 300 -4.77 -0.50 12.90
CA TRP A 300 -5.35 0.72 12.35
C TRP A 300 -6.32 1.44 13.31
N LEU A 301 -7.04 0.72 14.15
CA LEU A 301 -7.92 1.32 15.16
C LEU A 301 -7.17 2.10 16.25
N GLN A 302 -5.93 1.70 16.53
CA GLN A 302 -5.06 2.39 17.47
C GLN A 302 -4.38 3.59 16.82
N TYR A 303 -4.09 3.47 15.53
CA TYR A 303 -3.49 4.52 14.71
C TYR A 303 -4.23 4.63 13.37
N PRO A 304 -5.37 5.34 13.33
CA PRO A 304 -6.23 5.39 12.16
C PRO A 304 -5.72 6.39 11.12
N VAL A 305 -4.50 6.18 10.64
CA VAL A 305 -3.93 6.95 9.55
C VAL A 305 -4.75 6.75 8.28
N THR A 306 -4.96 7.83 7.56
CA THR A 306 -5.60 7.84 6.25
C THR A 306 -4.71 8.58 5.27
N ALA A 307 -5.01 8.48 3.99
CA ALA A 307 -4.24 9.19 3.00
C ALA A 307 -5.15 9.83 1.95
N SER A 308 -4.63 10.87 1.32
CA SER A 308 -5.25 11.54 0.18
C SER A 308 -4.24 11.63 -0.96
N LEU A 309 -4.68 11.34 -2.19
CA LEU A 309 -3.84 11.35 -3.39
C LEU A 309 -3.91 12.71 -4.07
N THR A 310 -2.75 13.33 -4.31
CA THR A 310 -2.66 14.59 -5.03
C THR A 310 -2.61 14.42 -6.54
N CYS A 311 -1.99 13.33 -6.99
CA CYS A 311 -1.79 13.06 -8.41
C CYS A 311 -1.62 11.58 -8.71
N ARG A 312 -1.63 11.25 -10.00
CA ARG A 312 -1.07 10.02 -10.57
C ARG A 312 0.05 10.39 -11.54
N GLY A 313 1.14 9.65 -11.47
CA GLY A 313 2.36 10.00 -12.18
C GLY A 313 3.36 10.73 -11.30
N CYS A 314 4.54 10.92 -11.80
CA CYS A 314 5.64 11.63 -11.15
C CYS A 314 6.43 12.42 -12.20
N ALA A 315 7.02 13.56 -11.81
CA ALA A 315 7.93 14.31 -12.66
C ALA A 315 9.41 13.95 -12.44
N ARG A 316 9.70 13.03 -11.49
CA ARG A 316 11.07 12.62 -11.13
C ARG A 316 11.42 11.26 -11.74
N ASN A 317 12.71 11.07 -12.02
CA ASN A 317 13.27 9.83 -12.56
C ASN A 317 14.22 9.16 -11.55
N CYS A 318 13.71 8.85 -10.35
CA CYS A 318 14.49 8.07 -9.39
C CYS A 318 14.80 6.69 -9.99
N ALA A 319 16.07 6.31 -10.01
CA ALA A 319 16.57 5.19 -10.80
C ALA A 319 15.90 3.85 -10.50
N THR A 320 15.61 3.57 -9.24
CA THR A 320 15.05 2.27 -8.79
C THR A 320 13.54 2.28 -8.60
N CYS A 321 12.86 3.41 -8.89
CA CYS A 321 11.45 3.59 -8.59
C CYS A 321 10.56 3.18 -9.76
N GLY A 322 9.68 2.19 -9.54
CA GLY A 322 8.64 1.75 -10.48
C GLY A 322 7.48 2.75 -10.64
N GLY A 323 7.50 3.87 -9.90
CA GLY A 323 6.58 5.02 -10.02
C GLY A 323 7.26 6.28 -10.57
N SER A 324 8.43 6.18 -11.17
CA SER A 324 9.14 7.29 -11.79
C SER A 324 8.47 7.78 -13.09
N ALA A 325 8.82 8.98 -13.56
CA ALA A 325 8.37 9.48 -14.86
C ALA A 325 8.71 8.52 -16.00
N TYR A 326 9.89 7.89 -15.95
CA TYR A 326 10.29 6.84 -16.87
C TYR A 326 9.31 5.65 -16.85
N ALA A 327 9.01 5.13 -15.68
CA ALA A 327 8.10 3.99 -15.54
C ALA A 327 6.70 4.34 -16.05
N PHE A 328 6.17 5.50 -15.67
CA PHE A 328 4.85 5.95 -16.11
C PHE A 328 4.77 6.13 -17.62
N LYS A 329 5.79 6.70 -18.25
CA LYS A 329 5.84 6.89 -19.71
C LYS A 329 5.92 5.56 -20.46
N ASN A 330 6.80 4.65 -20.02
CA ASN A 330 7.16 3.46 -20.79
C ASN A 330 6.21 2.27 -20.52
N HIS A 331 5.66 2.15 -19.31
CA HIS A 331 4.85 0.99 -18.93
C HIS A 331 3.37 1.30 -18.71
N PHE A 332 3.01 2.56 -18.40
CA PHE A 332 1.63 2.93 -18.08
C PHE A 332 1.02 3.94 -19.06
N GLY A 333 1.77 4.32 -20.12
CA GLY A 333 1.32 5.26 -21.15
C GLY A 333 1.16 6.72 -20.69
N ARG A 334 1.48 7.02 -19.43
CA ARG A 334 1.34 8.35 -18.84
C ARG A 334 2.56 9.21 -19.10
N ARG A 335 2.36 10.29 -19.85
CA ARG A 335 3.44 11.24 -20.21
C ARG A 335 3.43 12.53 -19.41
N LYS A 336 2.35 12.80 -18.67
CA LYS A 336 2.16 13.97 -17.81
C LYS A 336 1.57 13.56 -16.49
N VAL A 337 1.95 14.26 -15.43
CA VAL A 337 1.34 14.06 -14.10
C VAL A 337 -0.13 14.46 -14.15
N ALA A 338 -1.01 13.56 -13.74
CA ALA A 338 -2.44 13.82 -13.66
C ALA A 338 -2.78 14.36 -12.28
N TRP A 339 -3.03 15.64 -12.17
CA TRP A 339 -3.32 16.33 -10.92
C TRP A 339 -4.80 16.21 -10.56
N ARG A 340 -5.06 16.16 -9.25
CA ARG A 340 -6.39 16.39 -8.72
C ARG A 340 -6.60 17.90 -8.53
N ASP A 341 -7.75 18.41 -8.93
CA ASP A 341 -8.10 19.83 -8.68
C ASP A 341 -7.98 20.12 -7.18
N PRO A 342 -7.28 21.20 -6.78
CA PRO A 342 -7.09 21.55 -5.36
C PRO A 342 -8.38 21.64 -4.56
N LYS A 343 -9.48 22.11 -5.16
CA LYS A 343 -10.79 22.21 -4.49
C LYS A 343 -11.38 20.83 -4.23
N LEU A 344 -11.18 19.87 -5.15
CA LEU A 344 -11.61 18.49 -4.97
C LEU A 344 -10.74 17.78 -3.94
N LEU A 345 -9.44 18.02 -3.95
CA LEU A 345 -8.52 17.49 -2.94
C LEU A 345 -8.87 17.96 -1.53
N ILE A 346 -9.17 19.26 -1.37
CA ILE A 346 -9.64 19.83 -0.11
C ILE A 346 -10.94 19.16 0.35
N ARG A 347 -11.89 18.96 -0.55
CA ARG A 347 -13.15 18.25 -0.26
C ARG A 347 -12.92 16.80 0.16
N ASP A 348 -12.01 16.09 -0.48
CA ASP A 348 -11.64 14.73 -0.10
C ASP A 348 -11.09 14.71 1.34
N ILE A 349 -10.23 15.65 1.71
CA ILE A 349 -9.67 15.77 3.06
C ILE A 349 -10.77 16.11 4.08
N GLU A 350 -11.66 17.07 3.76
CA GLU A 350 -12.82 17.40 4.61
C GLU A 350 -13.72 16.17 4.82
N HIS A 351 -13.94 15.40 3.76
CA HIS A 351 -14.74 14.19 3.82
C HIS A 351 -14.08 13.10 4.69
N VAL A 352 -12.81 12.84 4.47
CA VAL A 352 -12.03 11.85 5.25
C VAL A 352 -12.10 12.16 6.74
N GLN A 353 -11.84 13.41 7.15
CA GLN A 353 -11.88 13.79 8.57
C GLN A 353 -13.26 13.69 9.21
N ASN A 354 -14.34 13.74 8.42
CA ASN A 354 -15.70 13.54 8.92
C ASN A 354 -15.99 12.06 9.27
N HIS A 355 -15.23 11.12 8.70
CA HIS A 355 -15.42 9.70 8.89
C HIS A 355 -14.35 9.07 9.76
N VAL A 356 -13.12 9.53 9.61
CA VAL A 356 -11.96 8.98 10.29
C VAL A 356 -11.25 10.08 11.06
N TRP A 357 -10.99 9.80 12.31
CA TRP A 357 -10.25 10.71 13.13
C TRP A 357 -8.86 10.14 13.39
N GLY A 358 -7.88 10.74 12.80
CA GLY A 358 -6.48 10.39 12.80
C GLY A 358 -5.69 11.27 11.82
N PRO A 359 -4.40 11.07 11.69
CA PRO A 359 -3.59 11.79 10.72
C PRO A 359 -4.05 11.53 9.28
N ILE A 360 -4.01 12.56 8.46
CA ILE A 360 -4.26 12.46 7.01
C ILE A 360 -2.94 12.71 6.30
N PHE A 361 -2.45 11.70 5.60
CA PHE A 361 -1.20 11.77 4.86
C PHE A 361 -1.49 12.18 3.41
N VAL A 362 -0.92 13.29 2.97
CA VAL A 362 -1.05 13.80 1.60
C VAL A 362 0.08 13.22 0.77
N LEU A 363 -0.26 12.19 0.01
CA LEU A 363 0.69 11.43 -0.79
C LEU A 363 1.03 12.13 -2.09
N ASN A 364 2.25 11.97 -2.51
CA ASN A 364 2.91 12.61 -3.63
C ASN A 364 3.17 14.11 -3.42
N ASP A 365 4.27 14.54 -3.96
CA ASP A 365 4.75 15.91 -3.84
C ASP A 365 3.96 16.88 -4.75
N PHE A 366 2.93 17.50 -4.18
CA PHE A 366 2.09 18.48 -4.89
C PHE A 366 2.83 19.77 -5.27
N LEU A 367 4.02 20.01 -4.70
CA LEU A 367 4.86 21.16 -5.06
C LEU A 367 5.28 21.10 -6.55
N GLN A 368 5.30 19.90 -7.12
CA GLN A 368 5.55 19.70 -8.56
C GLN A 368 4.47 20.30 -9.46
N ALA A 369 3.27 20.57 -8.94
CA ALA A 369 2.19 21.23 -9.69
C ALA A 369 2.39 22.76 -9.76
N GLY A 370 3.36 23.29 -9.04
CA GLY A 370 3.76 24.69 -9.05
C GLY A 370 3.11 25.57 -7.98
N PRO A 371 3.59 26.80 -7.85
CA PRO A 371 3.23 27.69 -6.73
C PRO A 371 1.73 28.00 -6.62
N ALA A 372 1.07 28.26 -7.75
CA ALA A 372 -0.36 28.59 -7.76
C ALA A 372 -1.23 27.42 -7.24
N TYR A 373 -0.88 26.19 -7.59
CA TYR A 373 -1.55 24.99 -7.07
C TYR A 373 -1.33 24.86 -5.56
N THR A 374 -0.08 25.01 -5.14
CA THR A 374 0.34 24.94 -3.74
C THR A 374 -0.41 25.95 -2.87
N GLU A 375 -0.44 27.20 -3.28
CA GLU A 375 -1.15 28.28 -2.56
C GLU A 375 -2.66 28.00 -2.49
N GLN A 376 -3.27 27.64 -3.63
CA GLN A 376 -4.70 27.34 -3.67
C GLN A 376 -5.06 26.15 -2.76
N PHE A 377 -4.21 25.12 -2.71
CA PHE A 377 -4.44 23.95 -1.87
C PHE A 377 -4.27 24.29 -0.39
N ILE A 378 -3.11 24.82 0.02
CA ILE A 378 -2.81 25.08 1.44
C ILE A 378 -3.74 26.15 2.01
N CYS A 379 -3.92 27.29 1.32
CA CYS A 379 -4.83 28.34 1.79
C CYS A 379 -6.29 27.87 1.83
N GLY A 380 -6.66 26.97 0.93
CA GLY A 380 -8.00 26.39 0.89
C GLY A 380 -8.32 25.44 2.04
N LEU A 381 -7.31 24.93 2.77
CA LEU A 381 -7.48 24.08 3.97
C LEU A 381 -7.82 24.90 5.22
N LYS A 382 -7.64 26.24 5.18
CA LYS A 382 -7.83 27.12 6.34
C LYS A 382 -9.22 26.97 6.95
N GLY A 383 -9.23 26.62 8.24
CA GLY A 383 -10.47 26.49 9.02
C GLY A 383 -11.30 25.25 8.70
N LYS A 384 -10.92 24.47 7.69
CA LYS A 384 -11.61 23.27 7.24
C LYS A 384 -11.05 22.00 7.86
N VAL A 385 -9.76 21.95 8.12
CA VAL A 385 -9.07 20.77 8.63
C VAL A 385 -8.72 20.92 10.10
N GLN A 386 -9.01 19.86 10.86
CA GLN A 386 -8.73 19.75 12.30
C GLN A 386 -7.76 18.62 12.63
N ASN A 387 -7.66 17.63 11.73
CA ASN A 387 -6.77 16.49 11.88
C ASN A 387 -5.32 16.91 11.58
N PRO A 388 -4.31 16.26 12.17
CA PRO A 388 -2.93 16.43 11.73
C PRO A 388 -2.78 16.08 10.25
N ILE A 389 -2.01 16.87 9.51
CA ILE A 389 -1.71 16.63 8.09
C ILE A 389 -0.24 16.31 7.96
N GLY A 390 0.07 15.17 7.34
CA GLY A 390 1.42 14.82 6.91
C GLY A 390 1.60 15.07 5.41
N PHE A 391 2.71 15.66 5.03
CA PHE A 391 3.06 15.93 3.64
C PHE A 391 4.31 15.15 3.24
N GLU A 392 4.25 14.47 2.11
CA GLU A 392 5.39 13.85 1.46
C GLU A 392 5.97 14.81 0.42
N PHE A 393 7.25 15.16 0.54
CA PHE A 393 7.97 15.97 -0.45
C PHE A 393 9.21 15.23 -0.97
N PHE A 394 9.55 15.50 -2.22
CA PHE A 394 10.71 14.88 -2.88
C PHE A 394 12.00 15.67 -2.75
N GLY A 395 11.95 16.77 -2.01
CA GLY A 395 13.06 17.65 -1.69
C GLY A 395 12.60 18.89 -0.93
N PRO A 396 13.51 19.80 -0.59
CA PRO A 396 13.21 21.04 0.09
C PRO A 396 12.10 21.84 -0.63
N PRO A 397 11.03 22.29 0.09
CA PRO A 397 10.01 23.13 -0.49
C PRO A 397 10.60 24.45 -1.02
N PRO A 398 10.20 24.89 -2.22
CA PRO A 398 10.60 26.18 -2.71
C PRO A 398 10.01 27.30 -1.83
N GLY A 399 10.78 28.38 -1.59
CA GLY A 399 10.38 29.51 -0.76
C GLY A 399 10.79 29.40 0.71
N GLY A 400 11.37 28.25 1.12
CA GLY A 400 11.94 28.08 2.46
C GLY A 400 10.95 28.48 3.55
N ASN A 401 11.35 29.39 4.45
CA ASN A 401 10.54 29.83 5.58
C ASN A 401 9.16 30.41 5.19
N ASP A 402 9.02 31.04 4.04
CA ASP A 402 7.72 31.57 3.57
C ASP A 402 6.72 30.45 3.30
N PHE A 403 7.17 29.28 2.81
CA PHE A 403 6.32 28.10 2.66
C PHE A 403 5.83 27.59 4.02
N TYR A 404 6.72 27.51 5.03
CA TYR A 404 6.33 27.06 6.36
C TYR A 404 5.45 28.07 7.10
N ASN A 405 5.66 29.36 6.91
CA ASN A 405 4.73 30.41 7.36
C ASN A 405 3.33 30.23 6.78
N MET A 406 3.24 29.84 5.51
CA MET A 406 1.94 29.56 4.87
C MET A 406 1.28 28.32 5.49
N LEU A 407 2.04 27.26 5.83
CA LEU A 407 1.49 26.08 6.55
C LEU A 407 0.94 26.49 7.92
N ASP A 408 1.72 27.25 8.73
CA ASP A 408 1.30 27.71 10.06
C ASP A 408 0.06 28.61 10.04
N ALA A 409 -0.06 29.47 9.01
CA ALA A 409 -1.21 30.36 8.86
C ALA A 409 -2.51 29.63 8.54
N ASN A 410 -2.44 28.41 8.03
CA ASN A 410 -3.59 27.68 7.48
C ASN A 410 -3.87 26.35 8.19
N LEU A 411 -2.89 25.74 8.86
CA LEU A 411 -2.98 24.44 9.51
C LEU A 411 -2.62 24.55 10.99
N LYS A 412 -3.26 23.76 11.84
CA LYS A 412 -3.00 23.73 13.29
C LYS A 412 -1.92 22.70 13.69
N SER A 413 -1.63 21.77 12.84
CA SER A 413 -0.76 20.65 13.09
C SER A 413 -0.38 20.07 11.73
N TRP A 414 0.91 20.05 11.43
CA TRP A 414 1.43 19.52 10.18
C TRP A 414 2.79 18.84 10.40
N SER A 415 3.09 17.91 9.52
CA SER A 415 4.35 17.19 9.48
C SER A 415 4.87 17.11 8.05
N VAL A 416 6.16 16.98 7.89
CA VAL A 416 6.82 16.82 6.59
C VAL A 416 7.63 15.54 6.60
N GLU A 417 7.58 14.81 5.49
CA GLU A 417 8.42 13.66 5.23
C GLU A 417 9.24 13.92 3.96
N ILE A 418 10.55 13.70 4.03
CA ILE A 418 11.46 13.74 2.88
C ILE A 418 12.35 12.50 2.90
N SER A 419 12.29 11.72 1.84
CA SER A 419 13.24 10.63 1.59
C SER A 419 14.46 11.19 0.87
N ALA A 420 15.55 11.47 1.61
CA ALA A 420 16.80 11.94 1.02
C ALA A 420 17.57 10.82 0.31
N GLU A 421 17.31 9.57 0.67
CA GLU A 421 17.91 8.31 0.22
C GLU A 421 19.38 8.15 0.67
N SER A 422 20.23 9.16 0.52
CA SER A 422 21.61 9.19 0.98
C SER A 422 22.00 10.61 1.45
N HIS A 423 22.95 10.70 2.35
CA HIS A 423 23.60 11.96 2.74
C HIS A 423 24.67 12.39 1.72
N ASP A 424 25.13 11.46 0.90
CA ASP A 424 26.13 11.69 -0.14
C ASP A 424 25.47 12.26 -1.41
N ASP A 425 25.84 13.48 -1.79
CA ASP A 425 25.28 14.17 -2.95
C ASP A 425 25.57 13.46 -4.28
N ASP A 426 26.69 12.76 -4.41
CA ASP A 426 27.05 12.03 -5.63
C ASP A 426 26.22 10.74 -5.77
N VAL A 427 25.98 10.04 -4.66
CA VAL A 427 25.08 8.89 -4.58
C VAL A 427 23.65 9.34 -4.89
N ARG A 428 23.19 10.46 -4.31
CA ARG A 428 21.85 11.01 -4.57
C ARG A 428 21.67 11.42 -6.03
N SER A 429 22.69 12.03 -6.63
CA SER A 429 22.67 12.40 -8.04
C SER A 429 22.58 11.17 -8.94
N ALA A 430 23.33 10.09 -8.63
CA ALA A 430 23.25 8.83 -9.36
C ALA A 430 21.88 8.13 -9.21
N PHE A 431 21.22 8.33 -8.08
CA PHE A 431 19.87 7.83 -7.85
C PHE A 431 18.79 8.67 -8.58
N GLY A 432 19.08 9.91 -8.96
CA GLY A 432 18.12 10.84 -9.59
C GLY A 432 17.54 11.88 -8.64
N LYS A 433 18.13 12.08 -7.45
CA LYS A 433 17.76 13.13 -6.48
C LYS A 433 18.80 14.25 -6.36
N GLY A 434 19.59 14.50 -7.39
CA GLY A 434 20.59 15.56 -7.43
C GLY A 434 20.06 16.98 -7.61
N HIS A 435 18.76 17.20 -7.61
CA HIS A 435 18.13 18.50 -7.84
C HIS A 435 18.18 19.46 -6.64
N TYR A 436 18.73 19.02 -5.49
CA TYR A 436 19.06 19.85 -4.33
C TYR A 436 20.31 19.28 -3.64
N LYS A 437 20.99 20.11 -2.87
CA LYS A 437 22.13 19.71 -2.05
C LYS A 437 21.68 19.34 -0.64
N MET A 438 22.43 18.45 0.06
CA MET A 438 22.10 18.12 1.44
C MET A 438 22.09 19.34 2.36
N ALA A 439 22.96 20.31 2.15
CA ALA A 439 22.94 21.55 2.89
C ALA A 439 21.61 22.32 2.77
N GLU A 440 20.97 22.30 1.60
CA GLU A 440 19.64 22.92 1.41
C GLU A 440 18.56 22.16 2.19
N LEU A 441 18.66 20.83 2.28
CA LEU A 441 17.74 20.02 3.10
C LEU A 441 17.97 20.26 4.59
N GLU A 442 19.21 20.41 5.03
CA GLU A 442 19.54 20.73 6.42
C GLU A 442 18.94 22.08 6.84
N ASP A 443 19.05 23.13 5.99
CA ASP A 443 18.42 24.42 6.23
C ASP A 443 16.90 24.27 6.31
N THR A 444 16.29 23.50 5.41
CA THR A 444 14.86 23.20 5.40
C THR A 444 14.39 22.52 6.70
N ILE A 445 15.16 21.57 7.24
CA ILE A 445 14.84 20.91 8.51
C ILE A 445 14.85 21.92 9.66
N VAL A 446 15.87 22.76 9.74
CA VAL A 446 15.99 23.80 10.76
C VAL A 446 14.83 24.80 10.66
N GLU A 447 14.49 25.25 9.45
CA GLU A 447 13.36 26.14 9.21
C GLU A 447 12.04 25.50 9.65
N ALA A 448 11.73 24.29 9.17
CA ALA A 448 10.49 23.59 9.50
C ALA A 448 10.32 23.41 11.02
N LEU A 449 11.37 22.98 11.72
CA LEU A 449 11.32 22.76 13.17
C LEU A 449 11.28 24.06 13.98
N SER A 450 11.57 25.21 13.38
CA SER A 450 11.37 26.52 14.04
C SER A 450 9.89 26.90 14.16
N HIS A 451 9.01 26.24 13.40
CA HIS A 451 7.59 26.54 13.38
C HIS A 451 6.81 25.81 14.48
N PRO A 452 5.89 26.50 15.20
CA PRO A 452 5.19 25.93 16.34
C PRO A 452 4.15 24.87 15.98
N ASN A 453 3.60 24.91 14.75
CA ASN A 453 2.60 23.94 14.28
C ASN A 453 3.23 22.75 13.54
N CYS A 454 4.57 22.73 13.40
CA CYS A 454 5.30 21.58 12.94
C CYS A 454 5.38 20.53 14.04
N ASP A 455 4.64 19.45 13.90
CA ASP A 455 4.65 18.35 14.88
C ASP A 455 5.84 17.42 14.69
N ARG A 456 6.35 17.33 13.45
CA ARG A 456 7.34 16.31 13.10
C ARG A 456 7.98 16.59 11.74
N PHE A 457 9.25 16.21 11.61
CA PHE A 457 9.97 16.12 10.35
C PHE A 457 10.59 14.73 10.21
N ASP A 458 10.16 13.96 9.21
CA ASP A 458 10.68 12.63 8.93
C ASP A 458 11.72 12.67 7.84
N LEU A 459 12.88 12.07 8.09
CA LEU A 459 13.97 11.94 7.14
C LEU A 459 14.36 10.48 6.96
N TYR A 460 14.25 9.99 5.73
CA TYR A 460 14.57 8.60 5.41
C TYR A 460 15.83 8.48 4.57
N PHE A 461 16.66 7.51 4.95
CA PHE A 461 17.80 7.04 4.19
C PHE A 461 17.58 5.62 3.70
N MET A 462 18.20 5.29 2.56
CA MET A 462 18.00 3.99 1.91
C MET A 462 19.37 3.33 1.67
N THR A 463 19.42 2.00 1.80
CA THR A 463 20.62 1.20 1.51
C THR A 463 20.42 0.41 0.23
N GLY A 464 21.48 0.33 -0.61
CA GLY A 464 21.47 -0.47 -1.82
C GLY A 464 21.18 0.30 -3.11
N ILE A 465 21.26 1.63 -3.08
CA ILE A 465 21.04 2.50 -4.24
C ILE A 465 22.31 2.63 -5.11
N PRO A 466 22.21 3.11 -6.38
CA PRO A 466 23.35 3.19 -7.29
C PRO A 466 24.54 3.97 -6.71
N LYS A 467 25.76 3.49 -6.96
CA LYS A 467 27.04 4.04 -6.48
C LYS A 467 27.26 4.06 -4.96
N GLN A 468 26.30 3.63 -4.17
CA GLN A 468 26.41 3.61 -2.72
C GLN A 468 27.28 2.44 -2.27
N THR A 469 28.30 2.71 -1.46
CA THR A 469 29.19 1.70 -0.85
C THR A 469 28.77 1.42 0.60
N ALA A 470 29.21 0.28 1.14
CA ALA A 470 28.99 -0.04 2.55
C ALA A 470 29.63 1.00 3.50
N ALA A 471 30.73 1.63 3.10
CA ALA A 471 31.33 2.73 3.85
C ALA A 471 30.40 3.95 3.90
N SER A 472 29.86 4.38 2.74
CA SER A 472 28.90 5.49 2.66
C SER A 472 27.66 5.22 3.50
N VAL A 473 27.13 3.98 3.53
CA VAL A 473 25.99 3.65 4.40
C VAL A 473 26.35 3.82 5.88
N ARG A 474 27.51 3.35 6.33
CA ARG A 474 27.96 3.48 7.73
C ARG A 474 28.20 4.95 8.13
N GLU A 475 28.65 5.79 7.21
CA GLU A 475 28.83 7.24 7.45
C GLU A 475 27.50 7.96 7.72
N THR A 476 26.36 7.36 7.35
CA THR A 476 25.03 7.91 7.66
C THR A 476 24.86 8.16 9.17
N GLY A 477 25.41 7.32 10.05
CA GLY A 477 25.36 7.53 11.50
C GLY A 477 26.02 8.84 11.93
N ALA A 478 27.24 9.11 11.45
CA ALA A 478 27.95 10.35 11.73
C ALA A 478 27.23 11.58 11.15
N TYR A 479 26.65 11.44 9.96
CA TYR A 479 25.85 12.50 9.36
C TYR A 479 24.58 12.81 10.17
N VAL A 480 23.90 11.80 10.66
CA VAL A 480 22.72 11.96 11.52
C VAL A 480 23.07 12.61 12.85
N GLN A 481 24.24 12.30 13.43
CA GLN A 481 24.76 13.02 14.60
C GLN A 481 24.89 14.52 14.31
N HIS A 482 25.51 14.89 13.18
CA HIS A 482 25.63 16.27 12.74
C HIS A 482 24.24 16.96 12.60
N LEU A 483 23.26 16.27 12.00
CA LEU A 483 21.91 16.82 11.87
C LEU A 483 21.25 17.11 13.22
N TYR A 484 21.34 16.18 14.16
CA TYR A 484 20.78 16.35 15.50
C TYR A 484 21.47 17.49 16.26
N GLU A 485 22.78 17.62 16.12
CA GLU A 485 23.51 18.77 16.70
C GLU A 485 23.00 20.10 16.12
N ARG A 486 22.76 20.16 14.82
CA ARG A 486 22.30 21.34 14.12
C ARG A 486 20.90 21.79 14.53
N VAL A 487 20.01 20.86 14.89
CA VAL A 487 18.65 21.12 15.40
C VAL A 487 18.58 21.10 16.93
N ASN A 488 19.73 21.13 17.62
CA ASN A 488 19.81 21.07 19.09
C ASN A 488 19.03 19.87 19.67
N TYR A 489 19.13 18.71 19.02
CA TYR A 489 18.45 17.46 19.40
C TYR A 489 16.93 17.58 19.57
N ASP A 490 16.29 18.36 18.70
CA ASP A 490 14.83 18.46 18.67
C ASP A 490 14.19 17.09 18.44
N PRO A 491 13.36 16.59 19.38
CA PRO A 491 12.77 15.25 19.25
C PRO A 491 11.73 15.14 18.13
N ARG A 492 11.34 16.26 17.50
CA ARG A 492 10.46 16.25 16.33
C ARG A 492 11.16 15.83 15.05
N LEU A 493 12.51 15.88 14.99
CA LEU A 493 13.26 15.26 13.91
C LEU A 493 13.31 13.75 14.12
N VAL A 494 12.75 13.00 13.18
CA VAL A 494 12.79 11.53 13.18
C VAL A 494 13.58 11.06 11.98
N VAL A 495 14.68 10.37 12.23
CA VAL A 495 15.56 9.86 11.18
C VAL A 495 15.53 8.34 11.20
N MET A 496 15.38 7.74 10.03
CA MET A 496 15.38 6.29 9.85
C MET A 496 16.24 5.88 8.66
N THR A 497 16.77 4.65 8.72
CA THR A 497 17.43 3.98 7.60
C THR A 497 16.78 2.63 7.35
N SER A 498 16.67 2.25 6.08
CA SER A 498 16.10 0.98 5.66
C SER A 498 16.81 0.50 4.40
N PRO A 499 16.93 -0.81 4.16
CA PRO A 499 17.32 -1.26 2.83
C PRO A 499 16.26 -0.80 1.82
N MET A 500 16.68 -0.60 0.58
CA MET A 500 15.75 -0.54 -0.54
C MET A 500 14.83 -1.77 -0.46
N ALA A 501 13.57 -1.64 -0.88
CA ALA A 501 12.61 -2.73 -0.89
C ALA A 501 13.26 -4.04 -1.41
N PRO A 502 12.76 -5.22 -1.03
CA PRO A 502 13.39 -6.48 -1.42
C PRO A 502 13.48 -6.65 -2.93
N PHE A 503 12.79 -5.80 -3.67
CA PHE A 503 12.84 -5.75 -5.11
C PHE A 503 13.30 -4.38 -5.60
N LEU A 504 14.28 -4.39 -6.51
CA LEU A 504 14.44 -3.33 -7.49
C LEU A 504 13.12 -3.26 -8.25
N ASP A 505 12.41 -2.15 -8.18
CA ASP A 505 11.05 -2.07 -8.71
C ASP A 505 11.01 -2.38 -10.20
N VAL A 506 10.14 -3.30 -10.55
CA VAL A 506 9.90 -3.66 -11.94
C VAL A 506 9.39 -2.45 -12.73
N GLY A 507 9.90 -2.28 -13.94
CA GLY A 507 9.60 -1.13 -14.78
C GLY A 507 10.32 0.16 -14.38
N SER A 508 11.18 0.16 -13.36
CA SER A 508 12.11 1.25 -13.11
C SER A 508 13.21 1.27 -14.19
N ILE A 509 13.83 2.43 -14.40
CA ILE A 509 14.90 2.54 -15.37
C ILE A 509 16.09 1.64 -15.03
N ALA A 510 16.37 1.46 -13.75
CA ALA A 510 17.43 0.58 -13.28
C ALA A 510 17.09 -0.91 -13.44
N PHE A 511 15.80 -1.29 -13.33
CA PHE A 511 15.36 -2.65 -13.61
C PHE A 511 15.45 -2.98 -15.11
N ASP A 512 15.08 -2.02 -15.97
CA ASP A 512 15.14 -2.20 -17.41
C ASP A 512 16.59 -2.16 -17.95
N ASN A 513 17.49 -1.43 -17.29
CA ASN A 513 18.89 -1.26 -17.66
C ASN A 513 19.83 -1.52 -16.47
N PRO A 514 19.83 -2.72 -15.89
CA PRO A 514 20.46 -2.98 -14.59
C PRO A 514 21.99 -2.79 -14.62
N GLU A 515 22.66 -3.18 -15.69
CA GLU A 515 24.12 -3.07 -15.82
C GLU A 515 24.58 -1.62 -15.81
N HIS A 516 23.79 -0.70 -16.40
CA HIS A 516 24.11 0.72 -16.41
C HIS A 516 24.12 1.33 -14.98
N TYR A 517 23.22 0.84 -14.13
CA TYR A 517 23.09 1.29 -12.73
C TYR A 517 23.86 0.45 -11.73
N GLY A 518 24.68 -0.51 -12.20
CA GLY A 518 25.51 -1.39 -11.37
C GLY A 518 24.70 -2.45 -10.62
N TYR A 519 23.67 -2.99 -11.28
CA TYR A 519 22.88 -4.08 -10.73
C TYR A 519 22.98 -5.36 -11.56
N LYS A 520 22.89 -6.48 -10.87
CA LYS A 520 22.69 -7.82 -11.45
C LYS A 520 21.36 -8.36 -10.96
N LEU A 521 20.44 -8.66 -11.88
CA LEU A 521 19.14 -9.16 -11.49
C LEU A 521 19.20 -10.65 -11.12
N ARG A 522 18.59 -10.99 -10.00
CA ARG A 522 18.36 -12.36 -9.50
C ARG A 522 16.96 -12.86 -9.83
N ALA A 523 16.07 -11.98 -10.25
CA ALA A 523 14.77 -12.30 -10.82
C ALA A 523 14.38 -11.24 -11.85
N ARG A 524 13.84 -11.65 -12.99
CA ARG A 524 13.42 -10.79 -14.10
C ARG A 524 11.98 -11.06 -14.50
N THR A 525 11.55 -12.32 -14.53
CA THR A 525 10.19 -12.74 -14.87
C THR A 525 9.27 -12.71 -13.65
N PHE A 526 7.96 -12.70 -13.88
CA PHE A 526 6.98 -12.78 -12.81
C PHE A 526 7.17 -14.01 -11.93
N GLU A 527 7.37 -15.17 -12.55
CA GLU A 527 7.51 -16.44 -11.82
C GLU A 527 8.78 -16.50 -10.98
N GLU A 528 9.91 -15.95 -11.44
CA GLU A 528 11.13 -15.86 -10.65
C GLU A 528 10.94 -14.99 -9.41
N HIS A 529 10.24 -13.85 -9.51
CA HIS A 529 9.89 -13.04 -8.35
C HIS A 529 8.97 -13.81 -7.39
N ARG A 530 7.94 -14.48 -7.93
CA ARG A 530 7.00 -15.26 -7.13
C ARG A 530 7.71 -16.36 -6.33
N GLN A 531 8.64 -17.05 -6.95
CA GLN A 531 9.44 -18.08 -6.31
C GLN A 531 10.34 -17.54 -5.21
N ARG A 532 10.92 -16.34 -5.39
CA ARG A 532 11.77 -15.75 -4.37
C ARG A 532 11.00 -15.37 -3.11
N MET A 533 9.71 -15.09 -3.19
CA MET A 533 8.89 -14.70 -2.01
C MET A 533 8.74 -15.79 -0.95
N ILE A 534 9.10 -17.04 -1.23
CA ILE A 534 9.11 -18.11 -0.22
C ILE A 534 10.45 -18.26 0.49
N LEU A 535 11.48 -17.53 0.06
CA LEU A 535 12.81 -17.58 0.67
C LEU A 535 12.79 -17.02 2.09
N PRO A 536 13.69 -17.47 2.96
CA PRO A 536 13.50 -17.35 4.41
C PRO A 536 13.87 -16.00 5.00
N SER A 537 14.42 -15.06 4.23
CA SER A 537 14.68 -13.71 4.73
C SER A 537 14.70 -12.67 3.63
N TRP A 538 14.58 -11.40 4.02
CA TRP A 538 14.68 -10.25 3.13
C TRP A 538 15.97 -10.24 2.30
N LYS A 539 17.10 -10.65 2.87
CA LYS A 539 18.38 -10.85 2.19
C LYS A 539 18.25 -11.78 0.99
N HIS A 540 17.55 -12.90 1.15
CA HIS A 540 17.39 -13.93 0.14
C HIS A 540 16.27 -13.58 -0.86
N ILE A 541 15.24 -12.85 -0.42
CA ILE A 541 14.12 -12.42 -1.27
C ILE A 541 14.56 -11.40 -2.33
N MET A 542 15.59 -10.58 -2.07
CA MET A 542 16.02 -9.52 -2.99
C MET A 542 16.21 -10.04 -4.42
N ASN A 543 15.66 -9.29 -5.40
CA ASN A 543 15.74 -9.64 -6.82
C ASN A 543 16.98 -9.09 -7.52
N TYR A 544 17.92 -8.47 -6.78
CA TYR A 544 19.11 -7.83 -7.32
C TYR A 544 20.33 -8.07 -6.45
N GLU A 545 21.50 -7.86 -7.05
CA GLU A 545 22.80 -7.66 -6.41
C GLU A 545 23.38 -6.34 -6.91
N SER A 546 24.22 -5.70 -6.13
CA SER A 546 24.89 -4.45 -6.49
C SER A 546 26.37 -4.69 -6.78
N ASP A 547 26.92 -3.98 -7.75
CA ASP A 547 28.38 -3.95 -8.03
C ASP A 547 29.15 -3.11 -7.00
N TYR A 548 28.45 -2.31 -6.17
CA TYR A 548 29.07 -1.37 -5.21
C TYR A 548 29.19 -1.94 -3.81
N MET A 549 28.40 -2.93 -3.46
CA MET A 549 28.47 -3.69 -2.22
C MET A 549 27.81 -5.06 -2.38
N SER A 550 28.37 -6.07 -1.75
CA SER A 550 27.76 -7.40 -1.69
C SER A 550 26.47 -7.35 -0.85
N VAL A 551 25.66 -8.39 -0.98
CA VAL A 551 24.42 -8.52 -0.19
C VAL A 551 24.71 -8.58 1.31
N ASP A 552 25.78 -9.25 1.71
CA ASP A 552 26.23 -9.33 3.10
C ASP A 552 26.65 -7.96 3.64
N GLU A 553 27.47 -7.23 2.86
CA GLU A 553 27.86 -5.86 3.21
C GLU A 553 26.65 -4.93 3.31
N MET A 554 25.65 -5.11 2.45
CA MET A 554 24.40 -4.33 2.49
C MET A 554 23.62 -4.60 3.78
N VAL A 555 23.48 -5.86 4.18
CA VAL A 555 22.84 -6.26 5.44
C VAL A 555 23.58 -5.66 6.62
N ASP A 556 24.90 -5.87 6.67
CA ASP A 556 25.74 -5.41 7.78
C ASP A 556 25.75 -3.88 7.90
N ALA A 557 25.92 -3.17 6.78
CA ALA A 557 25.95 -1.71 6.78
C ALA A 557 24.58 -1.10 7.16
N THR A 558 23.48 -1.73 6.74
CA THR A 558 22.12 -1.30 7.15
C THR A 558 21.97 -1.39 8.67
N TYR A 559 22.36 -2.52 9.26
CA TYR A 559 22.26 -2.70 10.70
C TYR A 559 23.25 -1.82 11.48
N ASP A 560 24.47 -1.60 10.96
CA ASP A 560 25.44 -0.68 11.57
C ASP A 560 24.88 0.75 11.62
N ALA A 561 24.36 1.27 10.50
CA ALA A 561 23.76 2.59 10.43
C ALA A 561 22.52 2.72 11.36
N ALA A 562 21.67 1.68 11.41
CA ALA A 562 20.52 1.67 12.31
C ALA A 562 20.92 1.70 13.79
N LEU A 563 21.95 0.94 14.19
CA LEU A 563 22.50 0.95 15.55
C LEU A 563 23.06 2.31 15.94
N ASP A 564 23.80 2.96 15.03
CA ASP A 564 24.36 4.29 15.28
C ASP A 564 23.26 5.34 15.44
N ILE A 565 22.26 5.35 14.55
CA ILE A 565 21.11 6.26 14.65
C ILE A 565 20.35 6.02 15.97
N ASN A 566 20.08 4.77 16.32
CA ASN A 566 19.37 4.43 17.55
C ASN A 566 20.18 4.84 18.81
N ARG A 567 21.50 4.63 18.80
CA ARG A 567 22.41 5.06 19.87
C ARG A 567 22.33 6.58 20.08
N ILE A 568 22.41 7.37 19.01
CA ILE A 568 22.32 8.83 19.06
C ILE A 568 20.99 9.26 19.70
N LYS A 569 19.88 8.69 19.26
CA LYS A 569 18.55 8.98 19.81
C LYS A 569 18.47 8.69 21.31
N GLY A 570 19.02 7.55 21.77
CA GLY A 570 18.99 7.14 23.17
C GLY A 570 19.92 8.00 24.05
N GLU A 571 21.13 8.29 23.60
CA GLU A 571 22.11 9.10 24.32
C GLU A 571 21.64 10.54 24.56
N HIS A 572 20.89 11.10 23.60
CA HIS A 572 20.42 12.49 23.68
C HIS A 572 18.94 12.63 24.10
N GLY A 573 18.30 11.52 24.51
CA GLY A 573 16.93 11.52 25.04
C GLY A 573 15.84 11.82 24.01
N ILE A 574 16.12 11.67 22.72
CA ILE A 574 15.14 11.75 21.65
C ILE A 574 14.21 10.53 21.72
N LEU A 575 14.79 9.37 21.96
CA LEU A 575 14.07 8.14 22.27
C LEU A 575 14.31 7.76 23.74
N ASP A 576 13.29 7.24 24.41
CA ASP A 576 13.46 6.74 25.76
C ASP A 576 14.61 5.72 25.84
N PRO A 577 15.54 5.83 26.80
CA PRO A 577 16.71 4.95 26.86
C PRO A 577 16.38 3.45 26.94
N ALA A 578 15.27 3.07 27.57
CA ALA A 578 14.86 1.67 27.64
C ALA A 578 14.32 1.19 26.27
N MET A 579 13.62 2.07 25.53
CA MET A 579 13.19 1.80 24.16
C MET A 579 14.40 1.69 23.23
N SER A 580 15.34 2.62 23.31
CA SER A 580 16.59 2.57 22.53
C SER A 580 17.37 1.26 22.80
N ALA A 581 17.52 0.85 24.06
CA ALA A 581 18.17 -0.41 24.39
C ALA A 581 17.40 -1.63 23.85
N ALA A 582 16.07 -1.57 23.80
CA ALA A 582 15.25 -2.64 23.22
C ALA A 582 15.42 -2.73 21.68
N VAL A 583 15.50 -1.60 20.99
CA VAL A 583 15.80 -1.55 19.55
C VAL A 583 17.19 -2.11 19.28
N ASP A 584 18.22 -1.65 20.03
CA ASP A 584 19.61 -2.12 19.89
C ASP A 584 19.71 -3.63 20.03
N LYS A 585 19.03 -4.18 21.03
CA LYS A 585 18.97 -5.61 21.25
C LYS A 585 18.33 -6.35 20.08
N ARG A 586 17.18 -5.86 19.57
CA ARG A 586 16.48 -6.47 18.41
C ARG A 586 17.33 -6.46 17.16
N VAL A 587 18.01 -5.34 16.86
CA VAL A 587 18.87 -5.22 15.69
C VAL A 587 20.02 -6.23 15.75
N ARG A 588 20.69 -6.35 16.93
CA ARG A 588 21.78 -7.32 17.12
C ARG A 588 21.28 -8.77 17.02
N GLU A 589 20.14 -9.08 17.62
CA GLU A 589 19.51 -10.40 17.51
C GLU A 589 19.12 -10.70 16.06
N ALA A 590 18.56 -9.74 15.32
CA ALA A 590 18.21 -9.93 13.92
C ALA A 590 19.43 -10.22 13.04
N ARG A 591 20.54 -9.50 13.27
CA ARG A 591 21.82 -9.73 12.59
C ARG A 591 22.39 -11.12 12.90
N GLU A 592 22.39 -11.53 14.18
CA GLU A 592 22.83 -12.86 14.59
C GLU A 592 21.98 -13.97 13.95
N GLN A 593 20.66 -13.79 13.92
CA GLN A 593 19.77 -14.75 13.28
C GLN A 593 19.97 -14.81 11.77
N MET A 594 20.33 -13.73 11.12
CA MET A 594 20.67 -13.73 9.69
C MET A 594 21.88 -14.62 9.42
N ASN A 595 22.95 -14.50 10.23
CA ASN A 595 24.15 -15.34 10.14
C ASN A 595 23.84 -16.82 10.42
N ARG A 596 23.04 -17.11 11.46
CA ARG A 596 22.58 -18.47 11.77
C ARG A 596 21.72 -19.06 10.65
N LEU A 597 20.92 -18.21 10.01
CA LEU A 597 20.11 -18.62 8.88
C LEU A 597 20.99 -19.08 7.72
N ASP A 598 22.03 -18.32 7.38
CA ASP A 598 22.96 -18.71 6.33
C ASP A 598 23.65 -20.05 6.64
N ASP A 599 24.05 -20.28 7.88
CA ASP A 599 24.60 -21.57 8.30
C ASP A 599 23.59 -22.70 8.12
N VAL A 600 22.33 -22.47 8.50
CA VAL A 600 21.25 -23.45 8.33
C VAL A 600 20.97 -23.74 6.85
N LEU A 601 21.01 -22.73 6.00
CA LEU A 601 20.71 -22.87 4.57
C LEU A 601 21.84 -23.52 3.80
N TYR A 602 23.07 -23.07 3.99
CA TYR A 602 24.20 -23.46 3.16
C TYR A 602 25.05 -24.59 3.74
N ASN A 603 25.13 -24.70 5.08
CA ASN A 603 26.00 -25.66 5.76
C ASN A 603 25.24 -26.85 6.39
N GLY A 604 23.91 -26.76 6.44
CA GLY A 604 23.10 -27.81 7.08
C GLY A 604 22.80 -28.99 6.15
N THR A 605 22.57 -30.16 6.75
CA THR A 605 22.16 -31.39 6.04
C THR A 605 20.66 -31.65 6.23
N GLY A 606 20.02 -32.26 5.23
CA GLY A 606 18.58 -32.60 5.26
C GLY A 606 17.69 -31.49 4.69
N ARG A 607 16.37 -31.69 4.82
CA ARG A 607 15.37 -30.75 4.27
C ARG A 607 15.45 -29.36 4.91
N ILE A 608 15.39 -28.34 4.09
CA ILE A 608 15.41 -26.92 4.53
C ILE A 608 14.21 -26.64 5.44
N ASP A 609 13.02 -27.07 5.07
CA ASP A 609 11.81 -26.89 5.88
C ASP A 609 11.95 -27.36 7.34
N THR A 610 12.56 -28.53 7.51
CA THR A 610 12.76 -29.10 8.85
C THR A 610 13.76 -28.27 9.67
N ARG A 611 14.82 -27.79 9.00
CA ARG A 611 15.84 -26.94 9.66
C ARG A 611 15.28 -25.57 10.01
N MET A 612 14.45 -25.01 9.12
CA MET A 612 13.80 -23.72 9.30
C MET A 612 12.74 -23.74 10.39
N ALA A 613 12.04 -24.86 10.59
CA ALA A 613 11.01 -24.96 11.61
C ALA A 613 11.53 -24.67 13.05
N ALA A 614 12.81 -24.97 13.30
CA ALA A 614 13.46 -24.66 14.59
C ALA A 614 13.66 -23.14 14.82
N LEU A 615 13.72 -22.35 13.77
CA LEU A 615 13.93 -20.89 13.83
C LEU A 615 12.64 -20.08 13.82
N LYS A 616 11.48 -20.72 13.61
CA LYS A 616 10.22 -20.03 13.35
C LYS A 616 9.81 -19.08 14.47
N GLU A 617 9.85 -19.51 15.72
CA GLU A 617 9.45 -18.66 16.87
C GLU A 617 10.36 -17.42 17.02
N GLU A 618 11.65 -17.58 16.77
CA GLU A 618 12.61 -16.47 16.78
C GLU A 618 12.34 -15.49 15.65
N PHE A 619 12.08 -15.97 14.46
CA PHE A 619 11.79 -15.13 13.29
C PHE A 619 10.48 -14.37 13.46
N GLU A 620 9.43 -15.00 13.98
CA GLU A 620 8.16 -14.33 14.28
C GLU A 620 8.35 -13.19 15.28
N ARG A 621 9.23 -13.37 16.29
CA ARG A 621 9.55 -12.32 17.26
C ARG A 621 10.36 -11.17 16.67
N LEU A 622 11.28 -11.44 15.74
CA LEU A 622 12.18 -10.46 15.15
C LEU A 622 11.64 -9.81 13.89
N SER A 623 10.57 -10.34 13.30
CA SER A 623 10.00 -9.81 12.05
C SER A 623 9.20 -8.52 12.23
N GLU A 624 8.90 -8.10 13.47
CA GLU A 624 8.27 -6.81 13.76
C GLU A 624 9.32 -5.81 14.29
N ASN A 625 9.52 -4.68 13.61
CA ASN A 625 10.35 -3.54 14.04
C ASN A 625 11.80 -3.88 14.35
N THR A 626 12.60 -4.09 13.32
CA THR A 626 14.02 -4.45 13.50
C THR A 626 14.95 -3.26 13.66
N VAL A 627 14.70 -2.11 13.03
CA VAL A 627 15.64 -0.97 13.00
C VAL A 627 15.12 0.28 13.70
N ALA A 628 13.84 0.35 14.06
CA ALA A 628 13.23 1.49 14.73
C ALA A 628 12.21 1.05 15.78
N GLU A 629 11.79 1.95 16.65
CA GLU A 629 10.64 1.72 17.51
C GLU A 629 9.36 2.07 16.75
N LYS A 630 8.35 1.19 16.82
CA LYS A 630 7.11 1.34 16.02
C LYS A 630 6.39 2.67 16.27
N SER A 631 6.49 3.21 17.48
CA SER A 631 5.93 4.51 17.83
C SER A 631 6.55 5.65 17.03
N GLU A 632 7.78 5.48 16.54
CA GLU A 632 8.47 6.47 15.70
C GLU A 632 7.87 6.57 14.29
N LEU A 633 7.09 5.58 13.84
CA LEU A 633 6.37 5.62 12.56
C LEU A 633 5.06 6.39 12.63
N ASN A 634 4.57 6.66 13.83
CA ASN A 634 3.26 7.26 14.02
C ASN A 634 3.35 8.78 14.08
N LEU A 635 2.68 9.48 13.19
CA LEU A 635 2.48 10.92 13.33
C LEU A 635 1.79 11.23 14.66
N ALA A 636 2.17 12.32 15.31
CA ALA A 636 1.57 12.71 16.58
C ALA A 636 0.07 13.00 16.39
N PHE A 637 -0.77 12.36 17.18
CA PHE A 637 -2.17 12.71 17.23
C PHE A 637 -2.77 12.47 18.62
N ASN A 638 -3.68 13.38 19.00
CA ASN A 638 -4.33 13.33 20.30
C ASN A 638 -5.83 13.05 20.15
N ILE A 639 -6.31 11.97 20.80
CA ILE A 639 -7.73 11.67 20.89
C ILE A 639 -8.44 12.74 21.74
N LYS A 640 -9.27 13.56 21.08
CA LYS A 640 -10.15 14.52 21.79
C LYS A 640 -11.51 13.85 22.04
N PRO A 641 -12.15 14.11 23.20
CA PRO A 641 -13.49 13.57 23.49
C PRO A 641 -14.55 13.91 22.42
N THR A 642 -14.39 15.03 21.74
CA THR A 642 -15.25 15.46 20.63
C THR A 642 -15.25 14.49 19.45
N HIS A 643 -14.16 13.77 19.24
CA HIS A 643 -14.05 12.79 18.15
C HIS A 643 -14.80 11.49 18.47
N ALA A 644 -14.78 11.05 19.73
CA ALA A 644 -15.60 9.91 20.16
C ALA A 644 -17.11 10.22 20.00
N LEU A 645 -17.52 11.48 20.29
CA LEU A 645 -18.88 11.94 20.06
C LEU A 645 -19.20 12.00 18.55
N HIS A 646 -18.25 12.40 17.71
CA HIS A 646 -18.43 12.42 16.26
C HIS A 646 -18.59 11.00 15.69
N LEU A 647 -17.75 10.07 16.06
CA LEU A 647 -17.89 8.65 15.69
C LEU A 647 -19.20 8.04 16.18
N ALA A 648 -19.61 8.36 17.41
CA ALA A 648 -20.91 7.92 17.94
C ALA A 648 -22.08 8.52 17.14
N LYS A 649 -21.99 9.80 16.77
CA LYS A 649 -23.00 10.49 15.92
C LYS A 649 -23.07 9.82 14.53
N LEU A 650 -21.92 9.56 13.90
CA LEU A 650 -21.86 8.85 12.61
C LEU A 650 -22.48 7.44 12.71
N GLY A 651 -22.13 6.68 13.75
CA GLY A 651 -22.74 5.38 14.01
C GLY A 651 -24.25 5.46 14.15
N VAL A 652 -24.74 6.39 14.93
CA VAL A 652 -26.20 6.56 15.18
C VAL A 652 -26.94 7.10 13.95
N SER A 653 -26.38 8.06 13.21
CA SER A 653 -27.02 8.62 12.02
C SER A 653 -27.10 7.65 10.83
N ASN A 654 -26.12 6.75 10.71
CA ASN A 654 -26.08 5.79 9.60
C ASN A 654 -26.87 4.49 9.88
N VAL A 655 -27.08 4.10 11.14
CA VAL A 655 -27.79 2.88 11.51
C VAL A 655 -29.25 2.86 11.00
N PRO A 656 -30.07 3.91 11.15
CA PRO A 656 -31.47 3.87 10.69
C PRO A 656 -31.60 3.73 9.17
N ALA A 657 -30.80 4.49 8.42
CA ALA A 657 -30.83 4.44 6.95
C ALA A 657 -30.36 3.07 6.42
N ASN A 658 -29.31 2.51 7.02
CA ASN A 658 -28.79 1.20 6.63
C ASN A 658 -29.71 0.05 7.07
N LEU A 659 -30.39 0.17 8.21
CA LEU A 659 -31.38 -0.80 8.67
C LEU A 659 -32.61 -0.77 7.76
N ALA A 660 -33.11 0.41 7.39
CA ALA A 660 -34.23 0.57 6.46
C ALA A 660 -33.85 -0.01 5.07
N ASN A 661 -32.67 0.29 4.55
CA ASN A 661 -32.18 -0.26 3.30
C ASN A 661 -32.05 -1.79 3.34
N ARG A 662 -31.63 -2.36 4.48
CA ARG A 662 -31.55 -3.80 4.68
C ARG A 662 -32.94 -4.47 4.73
N LEU A 663 -33.87 -3.82 5.37
CA LEU A 663 -35.25 -4.34 5.50
C LEU A 663 -36.06 -4.23 4.18
N THR A 664 -35.79 -3.20 3.39
CA THR A 664 -36.51 -2.94 2.14
C THR A 664 -35.85 -3.57 0.92
N GLY A 665 -34.61 -4.05 1.05
CA GLY A 665 -33.80 -4.53 -0.09
C GLY A 665 -33.37 -3.41 -1.05
N THR A 666 -33.73 -2.17 -0.77
CA THR A 666 -33.41 -1.00 -1.61
C THR A 666 -32.14 -0.31 -1.13
N TRP A 667 -30.98 -0.80 -1.56
CA TRP A 667 -29.75 -0.03 -1.48
C TRP A 667 -29.78 1.04 -2.56
N ARG A 668 -30.41 2.15 -2.27
CA ARG A 668 -30.09 3.36 -3.01
C ARG A 668 -28.72 3.81 -2.49
N SER A 669 -27.74 3.89 -3.37
CA SER A 669 -26.62 4.75 -3.17
C SER A 669 -27.24 6.10 -2.77
N ALA A 670 -27.11 6.52 -1.50
CA ALA A 670 -27.21 7.93 -1.23
C ALA A 670 -26.13 8.50 -2.14
N ALA A 671 -26.55 9.27 -3.15
CA ALA A 671 -25.60 10.08 -3.88
C ALA A 671 -24.81 10.78 -2.78
N SER A 672 -23.50 10.45 -2.67
CA SER A 672 -22.66 11.17 -1.72
C SER A 672 -22.84 12.63 -2.07
N GLU A 673 -22.67 13.54 -1.13
CA GLU A 673 -22.60 14.98 -1.43
C GLU A 673 -21.48 15.28 -2.48
N PHE A 674 -20.63 14.31 -2.76
CA PHE A 674 -19.65 14.24 -3.81
C PHE A 674 -20.18 13.70 -5.14
N ALA A 675 -21.50 13.53 -5.31
CA ALA A 675 -22.04 13.12 -6.59
C ALA A 675 -21.63 14.16 -7.63
N TYR A 676 -20.68 13.81 -8.45
CA TYR A 676 -20.54 14.43 -9.76
C TYR A 676 -21.91 14.38 -10.43
N PRO A 677 -22.33 15.42 -11.16
CA PRO A 677 -23.65 15.43 -11.78
C PRO A 677 -23.82 14.12 -12.57
N PRO A 678 -24.97 13.42 -12.38
CA PRO A 678 -25.21 12.18 -13.08
C PRO A 678 -25.09 12.46 -14.56
N GLN A 679 -24.21 11.75 -15.21
CA GLN A 679 -24.11 11.84 -16.64
C GLN A 679 -25.43 11.35 -17.23
N LYS A 680 -26.11 12.18 -17.99
CA LYS A 680 -27.29 11.80 -18.75
C LYS A 680 -26.86 10.64 -19.66
N ASN A 681 -27.46 9.47 -19.41
CA ASN A 681 -27.37 8.23 -20.21
C ASN A 681 -26.31 7.18 -19.81
N GLY A 682 -25.69 7.23 -18.64
CA GLY A 682 -24.88 6.10 -18.11
C GLY A 682 -23.60 5.73 -18.87
N VAL A 683 -23.26 6.47 -19.89
CA VAL A 683 -22.00 6.36 -20.65
C VAL A 683 -21.24 7.64 -20.41
N GLN A 684 -20.06 7.54 -19.78
CA GLN A 684 -19.13 8.66 -19.88
C GLN A 684 -18.76 8.80 -21.34
N ALA A 685 -19.05 9.98 -21.91
CA ALA A 685 -18.39 10.34 -23.14
C ALA A 685 -16.89 10.18 -22.90
N PRO A 686 -16.14 9.56 -23.80
CA PRO A 686 -14.70 9.50 -23.67
C PRO A 686 -14.18 10.90 -23.40
N ALA A 687 -13.20 11.01 -22.51
CA ALA A 687 -12.60 12.31 -22.14
C ALA A 687 -12.06 13.07 -23.36
N TRP A 688 -12.05 12.43 -24.52
CA TRP A 688 -11.58 12.91 -25.81
C TRP A 688 -12.59 12.61 -26.91
N ASN A 689 -12.79 13.59 -27.78
CA ASN A 689 -13.50 13.39 -29.05
C ASN A 689 -12.66 12.49 -30.00
N PRO A 690 -13.28 11.84 -30.99
CA PRO A 690 -12.56 11.01 -31.97
C PRO A 690 -11.47 11.75 -32.75
N ASP A 691 -11.48 13.07 -32.73
CA ASP A 691 -10.49 13.95 -33.37
C ASP A 691 -9.30 14.29 -32.46
N GLY A 692 -9.24 13.71 -31.24
CA GLY A 692 -8.17 13.96 -30.28
C GLY A 692 -8.31 15.25 -29.47
N THR A 693 -9.48 15.92 -29.55
CA THR A 693 -9.77 17.10 -28.73
C THR A 693 -10.41 16.69 -27.38
N PRO A 694 -10.10 17.41 -26.29
CA PRO A 694 -10.73 17.11 -24.99
C PRO A 694 -12.24 17.37 -25.04
N ASN A 695 -13.05 16.43 -24.57
CA ASN A 695 -14.49 16.60 -24.46
C ASN A 695 -14.83 17.37 -23.18
N CYS A 696 -14.49 18.66 -23.16
CA CYS A 696 -14.70 19.53 -22.01
C CYS A 696 -16.11 20.10 -22.02
N THR A 697 -17.03 19.49 -21.29
CA THR A 697 -18.26 20.16 -20.82
C THR A 697 -18.04 20.97 -19.53
N PHE A 698 -16.79 21.20 -19.17
CA PHE A 698 -16.44 21.96 -17.97
C PHE A 698 -16.19 23.43 -18.36
N LYS A 699 -17.06 24.33 -17.89
CA LYS A 699 -16.82 25.78 -17.91
C LYS A 699 -15.78 26.13 -16.84
N GLY A 700 -14.53 25.79 -17.08
CA GLY A 700 -13.40 26.08 -16.22
C GLY A 700 -12.19 26.45 -17.08
N VAL A 701 -11.41 27.40 -16.61
CA VAL A 701 -10.18 27.88 -17.27
C VAL A 701 -9.23 26.70 -17.45
N VAL A 702 -8.96 26.34 -18.71
CA VAL A 702 -7.89 25.41 -19.09
C VAL A 702 -6.59 26.19 -19.09
N THR A 703 -5.71 25.92 -18.09
CA THR A 703 -4.32 26.36 -18.19
C THR A 703 -3.54 25.20 -18.80
N ASP A 704 -3.02 25.36 -20.01
CA ASP A 704 -1.94 24.51 -20.47
C ASP A 704 -0.70 24.82 -19.63
N GLY A 705 -0.05 23.81 -19.09
CA GLY A 705 1.08 23.96 -18.17
C GLY A 705 2.38 24.45 -18.84
N MET A 706 2.30 25.13 -19.97
CA MET A 706 3.41 25.77 -20.66
C MET A 706 3.13 27.25 -20.76
N GLY A 707 3.70 28.02 -19.83
CA GLY A 707 3.57 29.47 -19.80
C GLY A 707 4.21 30.15 -21.00
N ASP A 708 3.46 30.33 -22.07
CA ASP A 708 3.85 31.17 -23.22
C ASP A 708 3.23 32.58 -23.18
N GLY A 709 2.55 32.95 -22.09
CA GLY A 709 2.07 34.33 -21.88
C GLY A 709 0.92 34.76 -22.76
N ARG A 710 0.16 33.86 -23.37
CA ARG A 710 -0.98 34.23 -24.22
C ARG A 710 -2.24 34.49 -23.42
N LEU A 711 -2.95 35.55 -23.78
CA LEU A 711 -4.28 35.85 -23.26
C LEU A 711 -5.30 34.90 -23.90
N LEU A 712 -6.09 34.22 -23.10
CA LEU A 712 -7.23 33.42 -23.56
C LEU A 712 -8.51 34.23 -23.36
N ALA A 713 -9.44 34.14 -24.32
CA ALA A 713 -10.77 34.73 -24.22
C ALA A 713 -11.73 33.70 -23.57
N ASN A 714 -12.65 34.17 -22.71
CA ASN A 714 -13.76 33.35 -22.23
C ASN A 714 -14.84 33.16 -23.30
N ASP A 715 -15.83 32.33 -23.08
CA ASP A 715 -16.93 32.07 -24.00
C ASP A 715 -17.77 33.32 -24.37
N ALA A 716 -17.55 34.44 -23.69
CA ALA A 716 -18.17 35.74 -23.96
C ALA A 716 -17.28 36.67 -24.81
N GLY A 717 -16.06 36.23 -25.19
CA GLY A 717 -15.12 37.01 -25.97
C GLY A 717 -14.34 38.07 -25.16
N GLU A 718 -14.45 38.07 -23.85
CA GLU A 718 -13.67 38.98 -22.99
C GLU A 718 -12.27 38.38 -22.76
N GLN A 719 -11.25 39.21 -22.95
CA GLN A 719 -9.87 38.87 -22.64
C GLN A 719 -9.67 38.80 -21.14
N VAL A 720 -9.41 37.60 -20.63
CA VAL A 720 -9.05 37.39 -19.24
C VAL A 720 -7.53 37.47 -19.15
N ALA A 721 -7.01 38.38 -18.36
CA ALA A 721 -5.58 38.45 -18.10
C ALA A 721 -5.11 37.10 -17.56
N ALA A 722 -4.31 36.39 -18.30
CA ALA A 722 -3.49 35.35 -17.72
C ALA A 722 -2.61 36.03 -16.70
N PHE A 723 -2.76 35.68 -15.42
CA PHE A 723 -1.79 36.07 -14.41
C PHE A 723 -0.46 35.47 -14.85
N GLY A 724 0.31 36.33 -15.55
CA GLY A 724 1.67 36.02 -15.85
C GLY A 724 2.33 35.72 -14.52
N SER A 725 2.92 34.56 -14.41
CA SER A 725 3.80 34.24 -13.30
C SER A 725 4.80 35.37 -13.21
N VAL A 726 4.62 36.28 -12.25
CA VAL A 726 5.74 37.05 -11.75
C VAL A 726 6.61 36.03 -11.05
N VAL A 727 7.45 35.37 -11.84
CA VAL A 727 8.52 34.53 -11.34
C VAL A 727 9.43 35.49 -10.59
N ALA A 728 9.36 35.50 -9.27
CA ALA A 728 10.38 36.18 -8.48
C ALA A 728 11.74 35.66 -8.94
N PRO A 729 12.73 36.52 -9.12
CA PRO A 729 14.08 36.10 -9.50
C PRO A 729 14.60 35.12 -8.46
N GLY A 730 14.66 33.84 -8.77
CA GLY A 730 15.00 32.75 -7.86
C GLY A 730 14.16 31.49 -8.06
N PHE A 731 12.96 31.57 -8.67
CA PHE A 731 12.10 30.42 -8.92
C PHE A 731 12.41 29.68 -10.25
N ALA A 732 13.15 30.31 -11.16
CA ALA A 732 13.70 29.64 -12.33
C ALA A 732 15.09 29.10 -12.02
N ARG A 733 15.20 28.14 -11.12
CA ARG A 733 16.37 27.25 -11.15
C ARG A 733 16.10 26.27 -12.26
N GLU A 734 16.94 26.36 -13.31
CA GLU A 734 17.01 25.36 -14.35
C GLU A 734 17.12 23.99 -13.72
N ASN A 735 16.38 23.06 -14.27
CA ASN A 735 16.37 21.67 -13.89
C ASN A 735 17.80 21.13 -14.01
N THR A 736 18.54 21.04 -12.90
CA THR A 736 19.95 20.63 -12.86
C THR A 736 20.16 19.14 -13.10
N ASN A 737 19.10 18.41 -13.45
CA ASN A 737 19.18 17.04 -13.99
C ASN A 737 19.50 16.97 -15.49
N ALA A 738 19.98 18.05 -16.11
CA ALA A 738 20.29 18.07 -17.55
C ALA A 738 21.26 16.94 -17.97
N ALA A 739 22.19 16.53 -17.11
CA ALA A 739 23.07 15.39 -17.36
C ALA A 739 22.31 14.06 -17.34
N PHE A 740 21.41 13.87 -16.37
CA PHE A 740 20.59 12.66 -16.24
C PHE A 740 19.50 12.60 -17.31
N ASP A 741 18.91 13.73 -17.66
CA ASP A 741 17.95 13.84 -18.77
C ASP A 741 18.62 13.64 -20.13
N ALA A 742 19.89 14.08 -20.31
CA ALA A 742 20.68 13.81 -21.50
C ALA A 742 21.07 12.33 -21.61
N GLU A 743 21.43 11.68 -20.50
CA GLU A 743 21.74 10.26 -20.45
C GLU A 743 20.52 9.38 -20.72
N ASN A 744 19.34 9.78 -20.23
CA ASN A 744 18.06 9.16 -20.57
C ASN A 744 17.68 9.37 -22.05
N ALA A 745 17.98 10.55 -22.60
CA ALA A 745 17.77 10.84 -24.02
C ALA A 745 18.69 10.01 -24.92
N GLU A 746 19.95 9.75 -24.52
CA GLU A 746 20.84 8.85 -25.22
C GLU A 746 20.38 7.39 -25.18
N LEU A 747 19.87 6.93 -24.03
CA LEU A 747 19.27 5.60 -23.88
C LEU A 747 18.00 5.45 -24.74
N GLU A 748 17.18 6.51 -24.83
CA GLU A 748 16.01 6.55 -25.73
C GLU A 748 16.41 6.59 -27.20
N ALA A 749 17.46 7.35 -27.55
CA ALA A 749 17.96 7.44 -28.93
C ALA A 749 18.61 6.11 -29.40
N GLY A 750 19.30 5.40 -28.51
CA GLY A 750 19.80 4.06 -28.78
C GLY A 750 18.70 3.03 -29.07
N ARG A 751 17.53 3.17 -28.45
CA ARG A 751 16.33 2.37 -28.76
C ARG A 751 15.66 2.75 -30.08
N ALA A 752 15.60 4.04 -30.41
CA ALA A 752 14.95 4.52 -31.63
C ALA A 752 15.67 4.08 -32.91
N GLY A 753 16.93 3.69 -32.83
CA GLY A 753 17.71 3.16 -33.96
C GLY A 753 17.40 1.70 -34.33
N THR A 754 16.69 0.97 -33.49
CA THR A 754 16.31 -0.45 -33.71
C THR A 754 14.83 -0.66 -34.04
N ASP A 755 13.97 0.36 -33.87
CA ASP A 755 12.52 0.23 -34.01
C ASP A 755 11.96 0.93 -35.24
N ALA A 756 12.46 0.55 -36.44
CA ALA A 756 11.86 0.97 -37.72
C ALA A 756 10.76 -0.01 -38.19
N VAL A 757 10.01 -0.64 -37.31
CA VAL A 757 8.72 -1.29 -37.65
C VAL A 757 7.79 -1.12 -36.46
N VAL A 758 6.84 -0.19 -36.60
CA VAL A 758 5.84 0.14 -35.58
C VAL A 758 4.71 -0.88 -35.61
N GLY A 759 4.43 -1.42 -34.48
CA GLY A 759 3.23 -2.18 -34.17
C GLY A 759 3.36 -2.73 -32.76
N ASP A 760 2.71 -2.08 -31.78
CA ASP A 760 2.49 -2.56 -30.40
C ASP A 760 3.75 -2.86 -29.56
N ALA A 761 4.44 -1.79 -29.14
CA ALA A 761 5.57 -1.88 -28.22
C ALA A 761 5.12 -1.87 -26.75
N CYS A 762 4.90 -3.05 -26.18
CA CYS A 762 4.89 -3.25 -24.70
C CYS A 762 5.34 -4.65 -24.29
N ALA A 763 5.97 -5.42 -25.14
CA ALA A 763 6.57 -6.70 -24.77
C ALA A 763 8.09 -6.61 -24.96
N ILE A 764 8.87 -6.84 -23.89
CA ILE A 764 10.31 -7.12 -24.05
C ILE A 764 10.42 -8.43 -24.84
N PRO A 765 11.03 -8.45 -26.02
CA PRO A 765 11.17 -9.68 -26.78
C PRO A 765 11.90 -10.74 -25.95
N ALA A 766 11.46 -11.98 -26.03
CA ALA A 766 12.06 -13.11 -25.31
C ALA A 766 13.58 -13.27 -25.54
N ALA A 767 14.10 -12.72 -26.64
CA ALA A 767 15.51 -12.69 -26.98
C ALA A 767 16.37 -11.70 -26.17
N GLN A 768 15.77 -10.74 -25.45
CA GLN A 768 16.49 -9.78 -24.60
C GLN A 768 16.49 -10.18 -23.11
N ARG A 769 16.00 -11.36 -22.78
CA ARG A 769 16.09 -11.94 -21.43
C ARG A 769 17.52 -12.39 -21.19
N GLY A 770 18.37 -11.51 -20.64
CA GLY A 770 19.71 -11.86 -20.18
C GLY A 770 19.65 -13.03 -19.18
N SER A 771 20.71 -13.81 -19.08
CA SER A 771 20.76 -14.96 -18.16
C SER A 771 20.62 -14.47 -16.72
N VAL A 772 19.57 -14.92 -16.04
CA VAL A 772 19.41 -14.75 -14.59
C VAL A 772 20.38 -15.70 -13.88
N MET A 773 21.01 -15.24 -12.80
CA MET A 773 21.89 -16.08 -11.99
C MET A 773 21.10 -17.26 -11.41
N ARG A 774 21.58 -18.48 -11.59
CA ARG A 774 21.02 -19.66 -10.94
C ARG A 774 21.24 -19.57 -9.43
N ASP A 775 20.19 -19.79 -8.67
CA ASP A 775 20.21 -19.79 -7.21
C ASP A 775 19.91 -21.20 -6.70
N PRO A 776 20.95 -22.01 -6.33
CA PRO A 776 20.77 -23.38 -5.89
C PRO A 776 19.84 -23.52 -4.67
N LEU A 777 19.82 -22.53 -3.79
CA LEU A 777 18.93 -22.50 -2.64
C LEU A 777 17.46 -22.41 -3.09
N LEU A 778 17.19 -21.55 -4.06
CA LEU A 778 15.85 -21.41 -4.63
C LEU A 778 15.41 -22.71 -5.32
N GLU A 779 16.29 -23.35 -6.11
CA GLU A 779 15.98 -24.63 -6.76
C GLU A 779 15.63 -25.73 -5.73
N GLN A 780 16.38 -25.82 -4.63
CA GLN A 780 16.09 -26.77 -3.56
C GLN A 780 14.75 -26.47 -2.87
N MET A 781 14.51 -25.23 -2.49
CA MET A 781 13.26 -24.83 -1.81
C MET A 781 12.04 -25.01 -2.70
N MET A 782 12.16 -24.77 -4.00
CA MET A 782 11.10 -25.02 -4.97
C MET A 782 10.78 -26.52 -5.12
N ALA A 783 11.79 -27.38 -5.09
CA ALA A 783 11.58 -28.82 -5.09
C ALA A 783 10.85 -29.28 -3.82
N GLU A 784 11.23 -28.78 -2.65
CA GLU A 784 10.56 -29.09 -1.37
C GLU A 784 9.12 -28.56 -1.33
N GLU A 785 8.83 -27.40 -1.95
CA GLU A 785 7.50 -26.83 -2.06
C GLU A 785 6.59 -27.62 -2.98
N ALA A 786 7.12 -28.11 -4.11
CA ALA A 786 6.38 -28.99 -5.04
C ALA A 786 5.94 -30.28 -4.33
N GLU A 787 6.84 -30.94 -3.58
CA GLU A 787 6.49 -32.11 -2.77
C GLU A 787 5.41 -31.81 -1.70
N ARG A 788 5.45 -30.60 -1.09
CA ARG A 788 4.45 -30.19 -0.10
C ARG A 788 3.06 -30.06 -0.73
N THR A 789 2.98 -29.48 -1.94
CA THR A 789 1.71 -29.32 -2.66
C THR A 789 1.14 -30.63 -3.19
N GLU A 790 1.96 -31.60 -3.57
CA GLU A 790 1.51 -32.93 -3.96
C GLU A 790 0.92 -33.74 -2.78
N HIS A 791 1.47 -33.59 -1.58
CA HIS A 791 0.93 -34.27 -0.38
C HIS A 791 -0.39 -33.70 0.14
N HIS A 792 -0.74 -32.47 -0.25
CA HIS A 792 -2.05 -31.84 -0.03
C HIS A 792 -2.96 -31.96 -1.25
N GLY A 793 -2.79 -33.00 -2.07
CA GLY A 793 -3.51 -33.27 -3.30
C GLY A 793 -5.04 -33.09 -3.21
N PRO A 794 -5.77 -32.96 -4.34
CA PRO A 794 -7.14 -32.48 -4.38
C PRO A 794 -8.03 -33.36 -3.54
N LEU A 795 -8.60 -32.80 -2.47
CA LEU A 795 -9.70 -33.40 -1.75
C LEU A 795 -10.84 -33.61 -2.75
N SER A 796 -11.01 -34.87 -3.16
CA SER A 796 -12.06 -35.30 -4.07
C SER A 796 -13.41 -34.73 -3.64
N ALA A 797 -14.11 -34.16 -4.59
CA ALA A 797 -15.50 -33.78 -4.45
C ALA A 797 -16.37 -35.03 -4.13
N GLY A 798 -16.58 -35.27 -2.85
CA GLY A 798 -17.37 -36.40 -2.42
C GLY A 798 -17.50 -36.50 -0.93
N GLY A 799 -18.62 -36.00 -0.38
CA GLY A 799 -19.02 -36.50 0.90
C GLY A 799 -19.30 -35.53 2.04
N LEU A 800 -20.38 -34.81 1.90
CA LEU A 800 -21.26 -34.62 3.04
C LEU A 800 -21.69 -35.99 3.59
N LYS A 801 -20.96 -36.50 4.62
CA LYS A 801 -21.53 -37.33 5.70
C LYS A 801 -20.44 -37.52 6.76
N GLY A 802 -20.68 -36.98 7.97
CA GLY A 802 -19.87 -37.24 9.14
C GLY A 802 -19.87 -38.74 9.48
N ALA A 803 -18.70 -39.29 9.74
CA ALA A 803 -18.39 -40.51 10.50
C ALA A 803 -17.18 -41.34 9.98
N ALA A 804 -16.18 -40.70 9.32
CA ALA A 804 -14.99 -41.46 8.92
C ALA A 804 -13.66 -40.99 9.53
N GLY A 805 -13.68 -40.04 10.45
CA GLY A 805 -12.46 -39.45 11.08
C GLY A 805 -11.76 -40.34 12.13
N ARG A 806 -12.20 -41.58 12.42
CA ARG A 806 -11.57 -42.43 13.42
C ARG A 806 -10.93 -43.71 12.91
N ALA A 807 -11.08 -44.05 11.62
CA ALA A 807 -10.49 -45.25 11.03
C ALA A 807 -9.07 -45.04 10.50
N GLY A 808 -8.75 -43.88 9.88
CA GLY A 808 -7.44 -43.60 9.29
C GLY A 808 -6.27 -43.49 10.28
N ALA A 809 -6.53 -43.02 11.49
CA ALA A 809 -5.49 -42.89 12.52
C ALA A 809 -5.07 -44.23 13.16
N ARG A 810 -5.87 -45.31 12.98
CA ARG A 810 -5.53 -46.66 13.46
C ARG A 810 -4.65 -47.42 12.44
N ASP A 811 -4.82 -47.19 11.18
CA ASP A 811 -4.05 -47.87 10.13
C ASP A 811 -2.63 -47.28 9.96
N ALA A 812 -2.46 -45.99 10.07
CA ALA A 812 -1.14 -45.34 10.10
C ALA A 812 -0.28 -45.80 11.31
N ARG A 813 -0.88 -46.05 12.47
CA ARG A 813 -0.17 -46.63 13.63
C ARG A 813 0.19 -48.12 13.45
N LYS A 814 -0.55 -48.88 12.67
CA LYS A 814 -0.22 -50.25 12.33
C LYS A 814 0.92 -50.35 11.34
N LEU A 815 0.96 -49.48 10.32
CA LEU A 815 2.05 -49.46 9.35
C LEU A 815 3.39 -49.03 9.98
N ASN A 816 3.41 -48.07 10.86
CA ASN A 816 4.60 -47.66 11.60
C ASN A 816 5.09 -48.71 12.62
N LYS A 817 4.22 -49.58 13.12
CA LYS A 817 4.59 -50.67 14.00
C LYS A 817 5.16 -51.88 13.24
N LEU A 818 4.81 -52.07 11.98
CA LEU A 818 5.39 -53.07 11.08
C LEU A 818 6.79 -52.68 10.58
N ARG A 819 6.99 -51.40 10.22
CA ARG A 819 8.32 -50.90 9.80
C ARG A 819 9.38 -50.89 10.92
N ARG A 820 8.99 -50.88 12.21
CA ARG A 820 9.93 -50.99 13.34
C ARG A 820 10.24 -52.46 13.76
N ARG A 821 9.71 -53.47 13.04
CA ARG A 821 10.03 -54.89 13.27
C ARG A 821 10.92 -55.45 12.19
N GLU A 822 11.21 -54.70 11.15
CA GLU A 822 12.11 -55.04 10.05
C GLU A 822 13.41 -54.25 10.05
N GLN A 823 13.66 -53.44 11.08
CA GLN A 823 14.97 -52.92 11.50
C GLN A 823 15.33 -53.55 12.89
#